data_e60f64022a0027dee3a87563be827d23
#
_entry.id   e60f64022a0027dee3a87563be827d23
#
_cell.length_a   1.000
_cell.length_b   1.000
_cell.length_c   1.000
_cell.angle_alpha   90.00
_cell.angle_beta   90.00
_cell.angle_gamma   90.00
#
_symmetry.space_group_name_H-M   'P 1'
#
loop_
_entity.id
_entity.type
_entity.pdbx_description
1 polymer ?
#
loop_
_entity_poly.entity_id
_entity_poly.type
_entity_poly.pdbx_seq_one_letter_code
_entity_poly.pdbx_strand_id
1 'polypeptide(L)'
;MKRITAFLLLLSFALSVPVAFADEGMWTFDNPPLKQWKERYNFEPTKKWLDNVRLASPKVNNSSAGFVSPNGLIATNHHVAAGYIERVSSKERDLLKTGFNAKTQADEIKIPDASAAVLVSFDNVTERVHTAAKGGTTDAESAAKRSAEISAIEKDCTASSGGLNCQVVSFYSGGEYWLYKNKIYRDVRLVMAPEEQAAFFGGDYDNFVYPRHDLDFTFLRAYENDKPAATPNYFKWSEKGAADGEFILVSGYPGSTARLLTVSQLTYQRDIGNPLQKKVWELRRKALENYSKKGEEQLRQANPGMRGFANSLKRLEGQQDGLLNPRNFARKVAEEKDLRDKLAAKPDLDKQYAPAWKAIGDAYAKIPAMANRLAFSNISASRLATFAQQIVTYSIEVPKPNDTRYPEFRDTRLAGFNASLASPAPIYLDMEEAALVAWLEDAIKTLGANDPFVKAAVGDAEPAEVARRAVRETKLNDPAARKALIDGGAAAVAASTDPMVTLARRVEPIIRELRAWNETNITNVETANGTKIAQARFAVYGKTMPPDANSTLRIEYGKVLGYDEDTTLIPYKTTYYGLYDRWLSFNGKSPFDLPSSLVSRKDKIDLSTPLNFVYSADTIGGNSGSPVINRAGEIVGLNFDSNNQKLSNRYWYIEENEGSRAVGVHSAGILEALRKVYDADRLANELLGK
;
A
#
# COMPACT_ATOMS: atom_id res chain seq x y z
N MET A 1 -14.91 -55.51 -61.32
CA MET A 1 -15.22 -54.24 -60.69
C MET A 1 -15.21 -54.44 -59.19
N LYS A 2 -14.08 -54.14 -58.55
CA LYS A 2 -13.94 -54.28 -57.09
C LYS A 2 -13.96 -52.88 -56.49
N ARG A 3 -14.93 -52.60 -55.63
CA ARG A 3 -15.03 -51.32 -54.85
C ARG A 3 -14.09 -51.45 -53.64
N ILE A 4 -13.08 -50.58 -53.57
CA ILE A 4 -12.21 -50.39 -52.41
C ILE A 4 -12.86 -49.30 -51.58
N THR A 5 -13.33 -49.67 -50.38
CA THR A 5 -13.85 -48.74 -49.37
C THR A 5 -12.66 -48.33 -48.52
N ALA A 6 -12.21 -47.06 -48.65
CA ALA A 6 -11.18 -46.49 -47.81
C ALA A 6 -11.81 -46.03 -46.48
N PHE A 7 -11.41 -46.61 -45.36
CA PHE A 7 -11.75 -46.16 -44.00
C PHE A 7 -10.76 -45.04 -43.62
N LEU A 8 -11.25 -43.79 -43.60
CA LEU A 8 -10.50 -42.69 -43.00
C LEU A 8 -10.65 -42.76 -41.48
N LEU A 9 -9.61 -43.18 -40.80
CA LEU A 9 -9.45 -42.99 -39.36
C LEU A 9 -9.06 -41.54 -39.13
N LEU A 10 -10.02 -40.73 -38.68
CA LEU A 10 -9.76 -39.42 -38.09
C LEU A 10 -9.13 -39.64 -36.70
N LEU A 11 -7.80 -39.57 -36.63
CA LEU A 11 -7.09 -39.42 -35.36
C LEU A 11 -7.34 -38.00 -34.85
N SER A 12 -8.31 -37.86 -33.96
CA SER A 12 -8.46 -36.61 -33.17
C SER A 12 -7.30 -36.53 -32.16
N PHE A 13 -6.21 -35.88 -32.57
CA PHE A 13 -5.24 -35.37 -31.63
C PHE A 13 -5.98 -34.29 -30.80
N ALA A 14 -6.42 -34.64 -29.61
CA ALA A 14 -6.73 -33.67 -28.58
C ALA A 14 -5.41 -32.96 -28.25
N LEU A 15 -5.15 -31.87 -28.92
CA LEU A 15 -4.18 -30.89 -28.46
C LEU A 15 -4.65 -30.45 -27.07
N SER A 16 -4.12 -31.10 -26.04
CA SER A 16 -4.10 -30.56 -24.72
C SER A 16 -3.28 -29.28 -24.80
N VAL A 17 -3.96 -28.15 -25.07
CA VAL A 17 -3.37 -26.85 -24.84
C VAL A 17 -2.91 -26.87 -23.39
N PRO A 18 -1.62 -26.76 -23.10
CA PRO A 18 -1.19 -26.67 -21.72
C PRO A 18 -1.93 -25.46 -21.17
N VAL A 19 -2.76 -25.66 -20.15
CA VAL A 19 -3.33 -24.57 -19.37
C VAL A 19 -2.10 -23.83 -18.86
N ALA A 20 -1.82 -22.67 -19.47
CA ALA A 20 -0.76 -21.80 -19.01
C ALA A 20 -1.21 -21.33 -17.63
N PHE A 21 -0.70 -21.99 -16.59
CA PHE A 21 -0.88 -21.50 -15.23
C PHE A 21 -0.16 -20.17 -15.17
N ALA A 22 -0.92 -19.11 -15.00
CA ALA A 22 -0.42 -17.76 -14.82
C ALA A 22 0.52 -17.71 -13.59
N ASP A 23 1.48 -16.78 -13.59
CA ASP A 23 2.32 -16.47 -12.42
C ASP A 23 1.53 -15.63 -11.39
N GLU A 24 0.23 -15.90 -11.31
CA GLU A 24 -0.69 -15.19 -10.45
C GLU A 24 -0.36 -15.38 -8.98
N GLY A 25 -0.36 -14.30 -8.25
CA GLY A 25 -0.56 -14.32 -6.83
C GLY A 25 0.49 -13.62 -5.99
N MET A 26 -0.04 -13.01 -4.94
CA MET A 26 0.69 -12.41 -3.84
C MET A 26 0.62 -13.40 -2.67
N TRP A 27 1.48 -14.42 -2.72
CA TRP A 27 1.41 -15.58 -1.85
C TRP A 27 1.91 -15.27 -0.44
N THR A 28 1.30 -15.90 0.55
CA THR A 28 1.75 -15.82 1.95
C THR A 28 2.91 -16.78 2.21
N PHE A 29 3.75 -16.47 3.21
CA PHE A 29 4.91 -17.31 3.56
C PHE A 29 4.55 -18.64 4.24
N ASP A 30 3.30 -18.81 4.69
CA ASP A 30 2.76 -20.09 5.15
C ASP A 30 2.29 -21.00 4.02
N ASN A 31 1.96 -20.41 2.86
CA ASN A 31 1.46 -21.16 1.69
C ASN A 31 2.11 -20.67 0.38
N PRO A 32 3.45 -20.74 0.24
CA PRO A 32 4.11 -20.36 -1.02
C PRO A 32 3.81 -21.38 -2.11
N PRO A 33 3.80 -21.01 -3.40
CA PRO A 33 3.41 -21.87 -4.51
C PRO A 33 4.55 -22.81 -4.94
N LEU A 34 5.06 -23.63 -4.03
CA LEU A 34 6.25 -24.46 -4.23
C LEU A 34 6.11 -25.42 -5.41
N LYS A 35 4.89 -25.94 -5.64
CA LYS A 35 4.62 -26.84 -6.77
C LYS A 35 4.81 -26.11 -8.11
N GLN A 36 4.24 -24.90 -8.25
CA GLN A 36 4.38 -24.10 -9.45
C GLN A 36 5.84 -23.68 -9.69
N TRP A 37 6.57 -23.32 -8.65
CA TRP A 37 8.00 -22.96 -8.75
C TRP A 37 8.84 -24.14 -9.23
N LYS A 38 8.57 -25.34 -8.69
CA LYS A 38 9.26 -26.56 -9.13
C LYS A 38 8.96 -26.92 -10.58
N GLU A 39 7.66 -27.00 -10.94
CA GLU A 39 7.23 -27.45 -12.24
C GLU A 39 7.59 -26.49 -13.39
N ARG A 40 7.45 -25.18 -13.14
CA ARG A 40 7.64 -24.18 -14.19
C ARG A 40 9.06 -23.61 -14.26
N TYR A 41 9.71 -23.52 -13.11
CA TYR A 41 10.99 -22.82 -12.99
C TYR A 41 12.11 -23.72 -12.48
N ASN A 42 11.85 -24.98 -12.16
CA ASN A 42 12.82 -25.88 -11.53
C ASN A 42 13.48 -25.22 -10.31
N PHE A 43 12.64 -24.63 -9.42
CA PHE A 43 13.07 -23.92 -8.23
C PHE A 43 12.41 -24.52 -6.98
N GLU A 44 13.23 -25.03 -6.07
CA GLU A 44 12.81 -25.63 -4.80
C GLU A 44 13.60 -24.96 -3.65
N PRO A 45 13.10 -23.84 -3.10
CA PRO A 45 13.78 -23.16 -1.99
C PRO A 45 13.72 -24.01 -0.72
N THR A 46 14.78 -23.97 0.07
CA THR A 46 14.77 -24.55 1.42
C THR A 46 13.96 -23.66 2.37
N LYS A 47 13.48 -24.27 3.48
CA LYS A 47 12.83 -23.50 4.55
C LYS A 47 13.73 -22.36 5.06
N LYS A 48 15.04 -22.62 5.20
CA LYS A 48 16.02 -21.59 5.61
C LYS A 48 16.08 -20.42 4.63
N TRP A 49 15.98 -20.69 3.33
CA TRP A 49 15.95 -19.65 2.30
C TRP A 49 14.67 -18.80 2.44
N LEU A 50 13.49 -19.41 2.58
CA LEU A 50 12.22 -18.71 2.78
C LEU A 50 12.23 -17.89 4.08
N ASP A 51 12.75 -18.45 5.17
CA ASP A 51 12.88 -17.73 6.46
C ASP A 51 13.83 -16.53 6.33
N ASN A 52 14.95 -16.67 5.59
CA ASN A 52 15.85 -15.53 5.35
C ASN A 52 15.15 -14.42 4.54
N VAL A 53 14.43 -14.76 3.48
CA VAL A 53 13.68 -13.78 2.67
C VAL A 53 12.65 -13.04 3.53
N ARG A 54 11.87 -13.78 4.33
CA ARG A 54 10.87 -13.19 5.24
C ARG A 54 11.50 -12.25 6.26
N LEU A 55 12.59 -12.65 6.91
CA LEU A 55 13.25 -11.88 7.96
C LEU A 55 14.06 -10.71 7.41
N ALA A 56 14.49 -10.78 6.15
CA ALA A 56 15.19 -9.71 5.46
C ALA A 56 14.26 -8.66 4.83
N SER A 57 12.94 -8.85 4.91
CA SER A 57 11.94 -7.96 4.27
C SER A 57 11.19 -7.13 5.33
N PRO A 58 11.72 -5.97 5.78
CA PRO A 58 11.01 -5.07 6.67
C PRO A 58 9.92 -4.27 5.95
N LYS A 59 8.88 -3.88 6.71
CA LYS A 59 7.90 -2.87 6.31
C LYS A 59 8.36 -1.49 6.76
N VAL A 60 8.42 -0.54 5.84
CA VAL A 60 8.81 0.86 6.12
C VAL A 60 7.74 1.78 5.53
N ASN A 61 7.27 2.77 6.32
CA ASN A 61 6.29 3.76 5.88
C ASN A 61 5.06 3.15 5.15
N ASN A 62 4.50 2.05 5.66
CA ASN A 62 3.41 1.29 5.04
C ASN A 62 3.72 0.71 3.65
N SER A 63 4.98 0.66 3.26
CA SER A 63 5.48 0.10 2.01
C SER A 63 6.58 -0.92 2.29
N SER A 64 7.25 -1.41 1.27
CA SER A 64 8.22 -2.48 1.33
C SER A 64 9.67 -1.97 1.40
N ALA A 65 10.55 -2.80 1.92
CA ALA A 65 12.00 -2.57 1.95
C ALA A 65 12.76 -3.89 2.11
N GLY A 66 14.07 -3.86 1.94
CA GLY A 66 14.97 -4.99 2.20
C GLY A 66 16.14 -4.61 3.09
N PHE A 67 16.49 -5.45 4.09
CA PHE A 67 17.79 -5.36 4.73
C PHE A 67 18.88 -5.82 3.75
N VAL A 68 19.93 -5.03 3.63
CA VAL A 68 21.01 -5.23 2.62
C VAL A 68 22.40 -5.30 3.23
N SER A 69 22.50 -5.29 4.56
CA SER A 69 23.74 -5.56 5.28
C SER A 69 23.44 -6.16 6.66
N PRO A 70 24.44 -6.78 7.32
CA PRO A 70 24.25 -7.28 8.69
C PRO A 70 24.16 -6.17 9.75
N ASN A 71 24.35 -4.90 9.36
CA ASN A 71 24.40 -3.73 10.24
C ASN A 71 23.17 -2.83 10.06
N GLY A 72 21.99 -3.40 9.86
CA GLY A 72 20.72 -2.68 9.84
C GLY A 72 20.47 -1.82 8.61
N LEU A 73 21.32 -1.87 7.55
CA LEU A 73 21.12 -1.09 6.35
C LEU A 73 19.88 -1.58 5.59
N ILE A 74 19.02 -0.64 5.22
CA ILE A 74 17.73 -0.89 4.55
C ILE A 74 17.75 -0.20 3.18
N ALA A 75 17.39 -0.93 2.13
CA ALA A 75 17.11 -0.37 0.81
C ALA A 75 15.60 -0.28 0.59
N THR A 76 15.13 0.86 0.07
CA THR A 76 13.74 1.12 -0.34
C THR A 76 13.72 2.15 -1.47
N ASN A 77 12.53 2.57 -1.92
CA ASN A 77 12.43 3.64 -2.91
C ASN A 77 12.54 5.04 -2.30
N HIS A 78 12.93 6.00 -3.13
CA HIS A 78 12.93 7.42 -2.77
C HIS A 78 11.51 7.90 -2.47
N HIS A 79 10.53 7.60 -3.33
CA HIS A 79 9.15 8.03 -3.11
C HIS A 79 8.53 7.43 -1.84
N VAL A 80 8.96 6.24 -1.39
CA VAL A 80 8.57 5.65 -0.09
C VAL A 80 9.13 6.47 1.06
N ALA A 81 10.39 6.91 0.93
CA ALA A 81 11.09 7.68 1.95
C ALA A 81 10.84 9.20 1.84
N ALA A 82 10.23 9.71 0.78
CA ALA A 82 10.08 11.15 0.52
C ALA A 82 9.48 11.92 1.70
N GLY A 83 8.40 11.40 2.31
CA GLY A 83 7.82 11.98 3.51
C GLY A 83 8.73 11.91 4.76
N TYR A 84 9.67 10.96 4.82
CA TYR A 84 10.69 10.88 5.86
C TYR A 84 11.79 11.92 5.63
N ILE A 85 12.22 12.09 4.36
CA ILE A 85 13.22 13.08 3.95
C ILE A 85 12.69 14.49 4.22
N GLU A 86 11.40 14.76 3.91
CA GLU A 86 10.78 16.04 4.17
C GLU A 86 10.77 16.41 5.67
N ARG A 87 10.51 15.43 6.56
CA ARG A 87 10.49 15.66 8.02
C ARG A 87 11.84 16.13 8.59
N VAL A 88 12.94 15.85 7.90
CA VAL A 88 14.29 16.25 8.28
C VAL A 88 14.85 17.34 7.35
N SER A 89 14.02 17.87 6.46
CA SER A 89 14.30 19.00 5.58
C SER A 89 13.82 20.32 6.18
N SER A 90 14.43 21.43 5.74
CA SER A 90 13.96 22.80 5.99
C SER A 90 14.03 23.61 4.71
N LYS A 91 13.54 24.85 4.74
CA LYS A 91 13.67 25.77 3.62
C LYS A 91 15.13 26.04 3.23
N GLU A 92 16.02 26.11 4.22
CA GLU A 92 17.46 26.33 4.04
C GLU A 92 18.21 25.08 3.68
N ARG A 93 17.66 23.92 3.98
CA ARG A 93 18.24 22.58 3.72
C ARG A 93 17.16 21.63 3.19
N ASP A 94 16.80 21.82 1.93
CA ASP A 94 15.82 20.99 1.24
C ASP A 94 16.48 19.73 0.69
N LEU A 95 16.41 18.63 1.47
CA LEU A 95 17.05 17.36 1.12
C LEU A 95 16.33 16.62 -0.02
N LEU A 96 15.06 16.91 -0.29
CA LEU A 96 14.39 16.40 -1.49
C LEU A 96 15.02 16.98 -2.76
N LYS A 97 15.32 18.28 -2.71
CA LYS A 97 15.92 19.00 -3.85
C LYS A 97 17.41 18.70 -4.03
N THR A 98 18.15 18.58 -2.93
CA THR A 98 19.63 18.49 -2.96
C THR A 98 20.19 17.09 -2.87
N GLY A 99 19.34 16.12 -2.54
CA GLY A 99 19.78 14.80 -2.12
C GLY A 99 20.49 14.82 -0.76
N PHE A 100 20.88 13.65 -0.30
CA PHE A 100 21.63 13.45 0.93
C PHE A 100 22.55 12.22 0.83
N ASN A 101 23.78 12.33 1.37
CA ASN A 101 24.71 11.21 1.49
C ASN A 101 25.53 11.35 2.78
N ALA A 102 25.24 10.52 3.78
CA ALA A 102 26.00 10.44 5.02
C ALA A 102 27.42 9.90 4.75
N LYS A 103 28.45 10.69 5.01
CA LYS A 103 29.84 10.27 4.80
C LYS A 103 30.31 9.30 5.87
N THR A 104 29.77 9.40 7.08
CA THR A 104 30.03 8.51 8.21
C THR A 104 28.71 8.08 8.85
N GLN A 105 28.72 7.09 9.76
CA GLN A 105 27.53 6.73 10.55
C GLN A 105 27.05 7.87 11.46
N ALA A 106 27.93 8.74 11.91
CA ALA A 106 27.57 9.89 12.73
C ALA A 106 26.77 10.96 11.97
N ASP A 107 26.89 10.99 10.64
CA ASP A 107 26.16 11.90 9.77
C ASP A 107 24.73 11.40 9.45
N GLU A 108 24.41 10.13 9.79
CA GLU A 108 23.10 9.54 9.50
C GLU A 108 22.00 10.23 10.32
N ILE A 109 20.98 10.79 9.63
CA ILE A 109 19.98 11.66 10.25
C ILE A 109 18.83 10.83 10.82
N LYS A 110 18.61 10.92 12.14
CA LYS A 110 17.47 10.30 12.79
C LYS A 110 16.14 10.92 12.31
N ILE A 111 15.24 10.08 11.84
CA ILE A 111 13.95 10.52 11.30
C ILE A 111 12.89 10.39 12.39
N PRO A 112 12.20 11.47 12.76
CA PRO A 112 11.09 11.42 13.70
C PRO A 112 9.99 10.47 13.22
N ASP A 113 9.49 9.62 14.14
CA ASP A 113 8.37 8.68 13.92
C ASP A 113 8.60 7.61 12.83
N ALA A 114 9.81 7.50 12.30
CA ALA A 114 10.14 6.44 11.37
C ALA A 114 10.28 5.11 12.12
N SER A 115 9.81 4.05 11.48
CA SER A 115 9.96 2.68 12.00
C SER A 115 10.12 1.66 10.88
N ALA A 116 10.77 0.55 11.21
CA ALA A 116 10.85 -0.62 10.35
C ALA A 116 10.29 -1.84 11.12
N ALA A 117 9.36 -2.56 10.51
CA ALA A 117 8.70 -3.72 11.13
C ALA A 117 9.05 -5.01 10.38
N VAL A 118 9.50 -6.03 11.10
CA VAL A 118 9.90 -7.34 10.53
C VAL A 118 8.97 -8.42 11.04
N LEU A 119 8.39 -9.22 10.16
CA LEU A 119 7.60 -10.38 10.50
C LEU A 119 8.51 -11.52 11.00
N VAL A 120 8.57 -11.69 12.32
CA VAL A 120 9.42 -12.71 12.98
C VAL A 120 8.80 -14.09 12.93
N SER A 121 7.50 -14.20 13.22
CA SER A 121 6.75 -15.45 13.18
C SER A 121 5.27 -15.22 12.96
N PHE A 122 4.57 -16.29 12.60
CA PHE A 122 3.12 -16.29 12.41
C PHE A 122 2.53 -17.62 12.85
N ASP A 123 1.32 -17.59 13.44
CA ASP A 123 0.60 -18.76 13.90
C ASP A 123 -0.84 -18.75 13.38
N ASN A 124 -1.36 -19.91 12.97
CA ASN A 124 -2.76 -20.02 12.57
C ASN A 124 -3.66 -20.00 13.82
N VAL A 125 -4.58 -19.05 13.88
CA VAL A 125 -5.56 -18.90 14.96
C VAL A 125 -7.01 -18.97 14.48
N THR A 126 -7.21 -19.46 13.26
CA THR A 126 -8.50 -19.52 12.55
C THR A 126 -9.56 -20.22 13.38
N GLU A 127 -9.25 -21.42 13.91
CA GLU A 127 -10.22 -22.22 14.67
C GLU A 127 -10.68 -21.51 15.95
N ARG A 128 -9.77 -20.88 16.69
CA ARG A 128 -10.11 -20.08 17.89
C ARG A 128 -11.08 -18.98 17.55
N VAL A 129 -10.79 -18.19 16.52
CA VAL A 129 -11.60 -17.03 16.10
C VAL A 129 -12.95 -17.48 15.54
N HIS A 130 -13.00 -18.53 14.72
CA HIS A 130 -14.25 -19.06 14.20
C HIS A 130 -15.13 -19.68 15.29
N THR A 131 -14.54 -20.38 16.26
CA THR A 131 -15.28 -20.97 17.38
C THR A 131 -15.93 -19.90 18.24
N ALA A 132 -15.21 -18.83 18.55
CA ALA A 132 -15.76 -17.68 19.26
C ALA A 132 -16.93 -17.04 18.49
N ALA A 133 -16.77 -16.82 17.18
CA ALA A 133 -17.80 -16.22 16.33
C ALA A 133 -19.08 -17.07 16.22
N LYS A 134 -18.98 -18.39 16.21
CA LYS A 134 -20.14 -19.31 16.18
C LYS A 134 -21.07 -19.18 17.40
N GLY A 135 -20.56 -18.64 18.50
CA GLY A 135 -21.38 -18.39 19.71
C GLY A 135 -22.38 -17.23 19.57
N GLY A 136 -22.32 -16.42 18.48
CA GLY A 136 -23.29 -15.35 18.20
C GLY A 136 -24.54 -15.86 17.48
N THR A 137 -25.68 -15.26 17.79
CA THR A 137 -26.98 -15.57 17.15
C THR A 137 -27.30 -14.64 15.98
N THR A 138 -26.63 -13.48 15.93
CA THR A 138 -26.70 -12.50 14.84
C THR A 138 -25.32 -12.20 14.28
N ASP A 139 -25.25 -11.59 13.07
CA ASP A 139 -24.00 -11.16 12.48
C ASP A 139 -23.26 -10.15 13.39
N ALA A 140 -24.00 -9.26 14.06
CA ALA A 140 -23.43 -8.29 15.01
C ALA A 140 -22.84 -8.97 16.26
N GLU A 141 -23.54 -9.94 16.86
CA GLU A 141 -23.02 -10.72 17.99
C GLU A 141 -21.82 -11.57 17.60
N SER A 142 -21.87 -12.21 16.43
CA SER A 142 -20.75 -12.98 15.89
C SER A 142 -19.53 -12.08 15.64
N ALA A 143 -19.72 -10.85 15.14
CA ALA A 143 -18.68 -9.86 14.96
C ALA A 143 -18.09 -9.40 16.30
N ALA A 144 -18.91 -9.15 17.31
CA ALA A 144 -18.48 -8.76 18.64
C ALA A 144 -17.61 -9.86 19.32
N LYS A 145 -18.10 -11.12 19.29
CA LYS A 145 -17.37 -12.27 19.85
C LYS A 145 -16.06 -12.54 19.12
N ARG A 146 -16.06 -12.44 17.79
CA ARG A 146 -14.84 -12.52 16.97
C ARG A 146 -13.84 -11.43 17.37
N SER A 147 -14.31 -10.20 17.50
CA SER A 147 -13.51 -9.03 17.87
C SER A 147 -12.88 -9.19 19.26
N ALA A 148 -13.65 -9.70 20.24
CA ALA A 148 -13.18 -9.98 21.59
C ALA A 148 -12.08 -11.06 21.59
N GLU A 149 -12.28 -12.16 20.86
CA GLU A 149 -11.26 -13.22 20.77
C GLU A 149 -9.98 -12.75 20.09
N ILE A 150 -10.08 -11.99 19.00
CA ILE A 150 -8.90 -11.37 18.36
C ILE A 150 -8.15 -10.48 19.36
N SER A 151 -8.87 -9.64 20.12
CA SER A 151 -8.27 -8.78 21.14
C SER A 151 -7.55 -9.57 22.26
N ALA A 152 -8.15 -10.69 22.69
CA ALA A 152 -7.55 -11.58 23.68
C ALA A 152 -6.25 -12.22 23.15
N ILE A 153 -6.28 -12.77 21.91
CA ILE A 153 -5.10 -13.37 21.27
C ILE A 153 -3.95 -12.34 21.16
N GLU A 154 -4.24 -11.13 20.70
CA GLU A 154 -3.24 -10.06 20.55
C GLU A 154 -2.65 -9.65 21.91
N LYS A 155 -3.50 -9.51 22.93
CA LYS A 155 -3.08 -9.15 24.30
C LYS A 155 -2.19 -10.22 24.93
N ASP A 156 -2.61 -11.49 24.87
CA ASP A 156 -1.86 -12.63 25.42
C ASP A 156 -0.49 -12.74 24.75
N CYS A 157 -0.46 -12.60 23.43
CA CYS A 157 0.78 -12.60 22.68
C CYS A 157 1.70 -11.43 23.08
N THR A 158 1.17 -10.22 23.18
CA THR A 158 1.98 -9.04 23.53
C THR A 158 2.58 -9.18 24.93
N ALA A 159 1.84 -9.73 25.89
CA ALA A 159 2.30 -9.96 27.25
C ALA A 159 3.42 -11.02 27.34
N SER A 160 3.41 -12.02 26.46
CA SER A 160 4.34 -13.16 26.50
C SER A 160 5.49 -13.08 25.49
N SER A 161 5.45 -12.16 24.53
CA SER A 161 6.35 -12.17 23.36
C SER A 161 7.70 -11.47 23.55
N GLY A 162 7.98 -10.90 24.73
CA GLY A 162 9.24 -10.20 24.97
C GLY A 162 9.42 -8.92 24.15
N GLY A 163 8.32 -8.20 23.87
CA GLY A 163 8.34 -6.89 23.18
C GLY A 163 8.00 -6.93 21.68
N LEU A 164 7.57 -8.07 21.16
CA LEU A 164 7.04 -8.12 19.78
C LEU A 164 5.67 -7.46 19.69
N ASN A 165 5.41 -6.84 18.57
CA ASN A 165 4.08 -6.34 18.23
C ASN A 165 3.25 -7.48 17.65
N CYS A 166 2.16 -7.82 18.31
CA CYS A 166 1.26 -8.92 17.96
C CYS A 166 0.00 -8.40 17.29
N GLN A 167 -0.32 -8.95 16.13
CA GLN A 167 -1.51 -8.58 15.36
C GLN A 167 -2.15 -9.79 14.71
N VAL A 168 -3.46 -9.96 14.89
CA VAL A 168 -4.23 -10.93 14.12
C VAL A 168 -4.61 -10.32 12.77
N VAL A 169 -4.23 -10.99 11.69
CA VAL A 169 -4.58 -10.63 10.32
C VAL A 169 -5.61 -11.59 9.76
N SER A 170 -6.54 -11.05 8.95
CA SER A 170 -7.58 -11.82 8.29
C SER A 170 -7.22 -12.03 6.83
N PHE A 171 -7.39 -13.26 6.34
CA PHE A 171 -7.27 -13.62 4.94
C PHE A 171 -8.60 -14.18 4.41
N TYR A 172 -8.78 -14.13 3.08
CA TYR A 172 -9.97 -14.62 2.39
C TYR A 172 -11.28 -14.07 2.97
N SER A 173 -11.33 -12.77 3.28
CA SER A 173 -12.51 -12.10 3.86
C SER A 173 -13.01 -12.76 5.16
N GLY A 174 -12.09 -13.23 6.02
CA GLY A 174 -12.41 -13.91 7.27
C GLY A 174 -12.43 -15.43 7.16
N GLY A 175 -12.02 -16.00 6.02
CA GLY A 175 -11.85 -17.44 5.87
C GLY A 175 -10.72 -18.01 6.71
N GLU A 176 -9.68 -17.20 6.95
CA GLU A 176 -8.56 -17.54 7.82
C GLU A 176 -8.14 -16.35 8.68
N TYR A 177 -7.57 -16.67 9.86
CA TYR A 177 -6.98 -15.72 10.80
C TYR A 177 -5.60 -16.19 11.23
N TRP A 178 -4.61 -15.28 11.15
CA TRP A 178 -3.23 -15.58 11.48
C TRP A 178 -2.69 -14.54 12.47
N LEU A 179 -2.05 -14.99 13.55
CA LEU A 179 -1.35 -14.15 14.50
C LEU A 179 0.05 -13.84 13.98
N TYR A 180 0.29 -12.60 13.56
CA TYR A 180 1.58 -12.10 13.12
C TYR A 180 2.33 -11.44 14.27
N LYS A 181 3.59 -11.82 14.46
CA LYS A 181 4.49 -11.28 15.50
C LYS A 181 5.60 -10.50 14.83
N ASN A 182 5.63 -9.20 15.05
CA ASN A 182 6.57 -8.29 14.39
C ASN A 182 7.56 -7.69 15.38
N LYS A 183 8.85 -7.69 15.04
CA LYS A 183 9.86 -6.85 15.68
C LYS A 183 9.80 -5.46 15.07
N ILE A 184 9.73 -4.42 15.91
CA ILE A 184 9.66 -3.02 15.46
C ILE A 184 10.96 -2.30 15.83
N TYR A 185 11.71 -1.82 14.85
CA TYR A 185 12.80 -0.87 15.03
C TYR A 185 12.24 0.55 14.98
N ARG A 186 12.42 1.32 16.07
CA ARG A 186 11.83 2.67 16.22
C ARG A 186 12.84 3.80 16.03
N ASP A 187 14.12 3.50 15.87
CA ASP A 187 15.16 4.44 15.46
C ASP A 187 15.59 4.06 14.05
N VAL A 188 15.09 4.83 13.07
CA VAL A 188 15.44 4.68 11.66
C VAL A 188 16.06 5.99 11.20
N ARG A 189 17.22 5.88 10.55
CA ARG A 189 18.01 7.04 10.13
C ARG A 189 18.18 7.08 8.62
N LEU A 190 18.19 8.27 8.05
CA LEU A 190 18.48 8.51 6.64
C LEU A 190 20.00 8.35 6.41
N VAL A 191 20.36 7.49 5.48
CA VAL A 191 21.76 7.22 5.09
C VAL A 191 22.09 7.89 3.77
N MET A 192 21.23 7.68 2.76
CA MET A 192 21.44 8.24 1.42
C MET A 192 20.11 8.34 0.69
N ALA A 193 19.90 9.44 -0.01
CA ALA A 193 18.83 9.66 -0.96
C ALA A 193 19.35 10.50 -2.14
N PRO A 194 19.07 10.13 -3.40
CA PRO A 194 19.29 11.02 -4.53
C PRO A 194 18.39 12.24 -4.47
N GLU A 195 18.61 13.22 -5.34
CA GLU A 195 17.67 14.31 -5.57
C GLU A 195 16.34 13.76 -6.11
N GLU A 196 15.24 14.35 -5.66
CA GLU A 196 13.89 13.94 -6.10
C GLU A 196 13.75 13.98 -7.63
N GLN A 197 14.41 14.94 -8.31
CA GLN A 197 14.38 15.05 -9.76
C GLN A 197 15.06 13.86 -10.47
N ALA A 198 16.07 13.23 -9.86
CA ALA A 198 16.67 12.00 -10.37
C ALA A 198 15.81 10.77 -10.04
N ALA A 199 15.19 10.78 -8.88
CA ALA A 199 14.36 9.68 -8.41
C ALA A 199 12.98 9.61 -9.08
N PHE A 200 12.50 10.73 -9.63
CA PHE A 200 11.21 10.87 -10.31
C PHE A 200 11.37 11.65 -11.62
N PHE A 201 12.33 11.23 -12.45
CA PHE A 201 12.60 11.82 -13.75
C PHE A 201 11.44 11.58 -14.71
N GLY A 202 11.02 12.64 -15.40
CA GLY A 202 9.79 12.62 -16.24
C GLY A 202 8.50 12.89 -15.45
N GLY A 203 8.55 12.89 -14.11
CA GLY A 203 7.43 13.27 -13.25
C GLY A 203 6.18 12.43 -13.48
N ASP A 204 5.00 13.06 -13.35
CA ASP A 204 3.71 12.39 -13.57
C ASP A 204 3.50 11.95 -15.03
N TYR A 205 4.23 12.53 -15.97
CA TYR A 205 4.20 12.15 -17.38
C TYR A 205 4.59 10.70 -17.60
N ASP A 206 5.68 10.27 -16.97
CA ASP A 206 6.24 8.92 -17.08
C ASP A 206 5.71 7.96 -15.99
N ASN A 207 4.91 8.43 -15.05
CA ASN A 207 4.32 7.61 -14.00
C ASN A 207 3.38 6.54 -14.61
N PHE A 208 3.57 5.27 -14.24
CA PHE A 208 2.93 4.08 -14.84
C PHE A 208 3.22 3.90 -16.34
N VAL A 209 4.33 4.42 -16.83
CA VAL A 209 4.78 4.27 -18.21
C VAL A 209 6.14 3.56 -18.24
N TYR A 210 6.40 2.79 -19.27
CA TYR A 210 7.70 2.22 -19.58
C TYR A 210 7.96 2.33 -21.08
N PRO A 211 9.19 2.66 -21.56
CA PRO A 211 10.49 2.73 -20.84
C PRO A 211 10.61 3.85 -19.83
N ARG A 212 11.25 3.57 -18.69
CA ARG A 212 11.45 4.45 -17.55
C ARG A 212 12.94 4.69 -17.28
N HIS A 213 13.28 5.84 -16.65
CA HIS A 213 14.69 6.22 -16.40
C HIS A 213 14.86 6.86 -15.01
N ASP A 214 14.40 6.22 -13.96
CA ASP A 214 14.39 6.74 -12.60
C ASP A 214 15.47 6.11 -11.72
N LEU A 215 16.05 6.92 -10.86
CA LEU A 215 16.89 6.50 -9.74
C LEU A 215 16.08 6.48 -8.44
N ASP A 216 14.94 5.81 -8.46
CA ASP A 216 14.00 5.77 -7.33
C ASP A 216 14.45 4.77 -6.26
N PHE A 217 15.50 5.15 -5.53
CA PHE A 217 16.04 4.38 -4.41
C PHE A 217 16.43 5.28 -3.23
N THR A 218 16.47 4.72 -2.04
CA THR A 218 16.92 5.38 -0.80
C THR A 218 17.49 4.33 0.13
N PHE A 219 18.51 4.69 0.88
CA PHE A 219 19.04 3.86 1.97
C PHE A 219 18.73 4.50 3.31
N LEU A 220 18.18 3.68 4.19
CA LEU A 220 17.92 3.97 5.59
C LEU A 220 18.72 2.99 6.45
N ARG A 221 18.81 3.24 7.76
CA ARG A 221 19.40 2.28 8.70
C ARG A 221 18.55 2.17 9.96
N ALA A 222 18.28 0.94 10.38
CA ALA A 222 17.70 0.64 11.67
C ALA A 222 18.78 0.70 12.77
N TYR A 223 18.41 1.27 13.91
CA TYR A 223 19.26 1.40 15.09
C TYR A 223 18.59 0.77 16.32
N GLU A 224 19.38 0.24 17.22
CA GLU A 224 18.98 -0.20 18.56
C GLU A 224 20.05 0.31 19.56
N ASN A 225 19.60 0.99 20.63
CA ASN A 225 20.48 1.56 21.65
C ASN A 225 21.61 2.44 21.04
N ASP A 226 21.25 3.32 20.12
CA ASP A 226 22.14 4.23 19.37
C ASP A 226 23.26 3.55 18.57
N LYS A 227 23.13 2.25 18.29
CA LYS A 227 24.04 1.50 17.42
C LYS A 227 23.26 0.92 16.24
N PRO A 228 23.90 0.72 15.07
CA PRO A 228 23.30 -0.03 13.98
C PRO A 228 22.73 -1.36 14.46
N ALA A 229 21.51 -1.66 14.11
CA ALA A 229 20.85 -2.90 14.53
C ALA A 229 21.53 -4.12 13.89
N ALA A 230 21.69 -5.20 14.67
CA ALA A 230 22.17 -6.47 14.12
C ALA A 230 21.04 -7.13 13.29
N THR A 231 21.27 -7.30 12.00
CA THR A 231 20.36 -7.91 11.03
C THR A 231 21.02 -9.09 10.33
N PRO A 232 21.11 -10.27 10.99
CA PRO A 232 21.80 -11.43 10.44
C PRO A 232 21.12 -12.00 9.18
N ASN A 233 19.82 -11.71 9.01
CA ASN A 233 19.06 -12.03 7.80
C ASN A 233 19.01 -10.77 6.94
N TYR A 234 19.68 -10.80 5.82
CA TYR A 234 19.73 -9.71 4.85
C TYR A 234 19.93 -10.27 3.44
N PHE A 235 19.61 -9.48 2.44
CA PHE A 235 19.84 -9.80 1.04
C PHE A 235 21.25 -9.36 0.62
N LYS A 236 21.99 -10.24 -0.04
CA LYS A 236 23.20 -9.86 -0.75
C LYS A 236 22.85 -9.01 -1.96
N TRP A 237 23.77 -8.14 -2.37
CA TRP A 237 23.57 -7.27 -3.53
C TRP A 237 24.23 -7.87 -4.77
N SER A 238 23.47 -8.00 -5.87
CA SER A 238 24.01 -8.44 -7.15
C SER A 238 24.67 -7.26 -7.88
N GLU A 239 25.95 -7.37 -8.19
CA GLU A 239 26.66 -6.37 -9.02
C GLU A 239 26.20 -6.41 -10.48
N LYS A 240 25.76 -7.58 -10.97
CA LYS A 240 25.32 -7.78 -12.35
C LYS A 240 23.84 -7.39 -12.55
N GLY A 241 23.04 -7.50 -11.49
CA GLY A 241 21.61 -7.26 -11.51
C GLY A 241 20.82 -8.28 -12.32
N ALA A 242 19.66 -7.86 -12.83
CA ALA A 242 18.70 -8.71 -13.52
C ALA A 242 19.08 -9.00 -14.98
N ALA A 243 18.96 -10.26 -15.41
CA ALA A 243 19.20 -10.67 -16.79
C ALA A 243 17.89 -10.99 -17.52
N ASP A 244 17.87 -10.89 -18.85
CA ASP A 244 16.73 -11.27 -19.67
C ASP A 244 16.36 -12.74 -19.48
N GLY A 245 15.07 -13.02 -19.35
CA GLY A 245 14.56 -14.38 -19.11
C GLY A 245 14.79 -14.90 -17.68
N GLU A 246 15.45 -14.17 -16.80
CA GLU A 246 15.76 -14.62 -15.45
C GLU A 246 14.49 -14.77 -14.61
N PHE A 247 14.37 -15.92 -13.92
CA PHE A 247 13.34 -16.12 -12.89
C PHE A 247 13.68 -15.30 -11.65
N ILE A 248 12.73 -14.48 -11.23
CA ILE A 248 12.87 -13.61 -10.05
C ILE A 248 11.69 -13.80 -9.09
N LEU A 249 11.94 -13.37 -7.86
CA LEU A 249 10.91 -13.27 -6.83
C LEU A 249 10.89 -11.83 -6.29
N VAL A 250 9.73 -11.41 -5.81
CA VAL A 250 9.55 -10.11 -5.16
C VAL A 250 9.03 -10.37 -3.75
N SER A 251 9.65 -9.78 -2.74
CA SER A 251 9.18 -9.93 -1.35
C SER A 251 8.77 -8.57 -0.80
N GLY A 252 7.49 -8.42 -0.41
CA GLY A 252 7.01 -7.12 0.02
C GLY A 252 5.62 -7.10 0.62
N TYR A 253 5.10 -5.91 0.77
CA TYR A 253 3.82 -5.62 1.44
C TYR A 253 2.81 -5.01 0.46
N PRO A 254 2.28 -5.79 -0.49
CA PRO A 254 1.26 -5.29 -1.43
C PRO A 254 0.06 -4.73 -0.67
N GLY A 255 -0.41 -3.57 -1.09
CA GLY A 255 -1.42 -2.78 -0.38
C GLY A 255 -2.75 -3.50 -0.26
N SER A 256 -3.51 -3.59 -1.36
CA SER A 256 -4.77 -4.33 -1.39
C SER A 256 -5.18 -4.71 -2.79
N THR A 257 -5.64 -5.95 -2.95
CA THR A 257 -6.41 -6.42 -4.10
C THR A 257 -7.86 -6.65 -3.73
N ALA A 258 -8.70 -6.90 -4.71
CA ALA A 258 -10.13 -7.09 -4.56
C ALA A 258 -10.63 -8.19 -5.52
N ARG A 259 -9.81 -9.25 -5.67
CA ARG A 259 -10.05 -10.34 -6.63
C ARG A 259 -11.08 -11.34 -6.13
N LEU A 260 -11.27 -11.41 -4.81
CA LEU A 260 -12.23 -12.33 -4.18
C LEU A 260 -13.60 -11.71 -3.95
N LEU A 261 -13.79 -10.43 -4.31
CA LEU A 261 -15.08 -9.76 -4.22
C LEU A 261 -16.15 -10.43 -5.09
N THR A 262 -17.41 -10.33 -4.64
CA THR A 262 -18.58 -10.77 -5.41
C THR A 262 -18.87 -9.81 -6.56
N VAL A 263 -19.63 -10.25 -7.54
CA VAL A 263 -20.06 -9.41 -8.67
C VAL A 263 -20.84 -8.18 -8.19
N SER A 264 -21.67 -8.29 -7.15
CA SER A 264 -22.40 -7.14 -6.58
C SER A 264 -21.47 -6.10 -5.97
N GLN A 265 -20.43 -6.52 -5.28
CA GLN A 265 -19.40 -5.62 -4.74
C GLN A 265 -18.62 -4.92 -5.86
N LEU A 266 -18.22 -5.65 -6.90
CA LEU A 266 -17.53 -5.07 -8.06
C LEU A 266 -18.42 -4.10 -8.85
N THR A 267 -19.72 -4.40 -8.97
CA THR A 267 -20.71 -3.49 -9.57
C THR A 267 -20.77 -2.17 -8.80
N TYR A 268 -20.84 -2.24 -7.45
CA TYR A 268 -20.78 -1.04 -6.62
C TYR A 268 -19.46 -0.26 -6.83
N GLN A 269 -18.30 -0.93 -6.86
CA GLN A 269 -17.02 -0.26 -7.10
C GLN A 269 -17.01 0.45 -8.46
N ARG A 270 -17.49 -0.21 -9.52
CA ARG A 270 -17.57 0.34 -10.87
C ARG A 270 -18.47 1.56 -10.97
N ASP A 271 -19.68 1.46 -10.39
CA ASP A 271 -20.76 2.42 -10.67
C ASP A 271 -20.80 3.57 -9.65
N ILE A 272 -20.28 3.36 -8.42
CA ILE A 272 -20.41 4.34 -7.33
C ILE A 272 -19.09 4.56 -6.60
N GLY A 273 -18.43 3.49 -6.13
CA GLY A 273 -17.28 3.59 -5.23
C GLY A 273 -16.10 4.33 -5.86
N ASN A 274 -15.63 3.86 -7.02
CA ASN A 274 -14.51 4.50 -7.73
C ASN A 274 -14.85 5.90 -8.25
N PRO A 275 -16.01 6.16 -8.88
CA PRO A 275 -16.40 7.51 -9.29
C PRO A 275 -16.45 8.51 -8.12
N LEU A 276 -16.99 8.12 -6.97
CA LEU A 276 -17.04 8.96 -5.78
C LEU A 276 -15.64 9.21 -5.20
N GLN A 277 -14.81 8.19 -5.14
CA GLN A 277 -13.43 8.31 -4.68
C GLN A 277 -12.61 9.23 -5.61
N LYS A 278 -12.80 9.13 -6.94
CA LYS A 278 -12.20 10.04 -7.92
C LYS A 278 -12.58 11.48 -7.62
N LYS A 279 -13.88 11.76 -7.46
CA LYS A 279 -14.38 13.10 -7.10
C LYS A 279 -13.70 13.64 -5.85
N VAL A 280 -13.64 12.87 -4.77
CA VAL A 280 -13.01 13.28 -3.50
C VAL A 280 -11.53 13.63 -3.68
N TRP A 281 -10.77 12.81 -4.41
CA TRP A 281 -9.34 13.07 -4.63
C TRP A 281 -9.09 14.25 -5.57
N GLU A 282 -9.91 14.45 -6.60
CA GLU A 282 -9.85 15.62 -7.48
C GLU A 282 -10.08 16.92 -6.71
N LEU A 283 -11.07 16.96 -5.81
CA LEU A 283 -11.35 18.11 -4.98
C LEU A 283 -10.16 18.45 -4.07
N ARG A 284 -9.60 17.44 -3.40
CA ARG A 284 -8.42 17.64 -2.53
C ARG A 284 -7.19 18.08 -3.33
N ARG A 285 -6.92 17.48 -4.49
CA ARG A 285 -5.83 17.91 -5.37
C ARG A 285 -5.99 19.35 -5.80
N LYS A 286 -7.20 19.74 -6.24
CA LYS A 286 -7.51 21.10 -6.67
C LYS A 286 -7.29 22.13 -5.55
N ALA A 287 -7.62 21.80 -4.31
CA ALA A 287 -7.34 22.66 -3.17
C ALA A 287 -5.83 22.96 -3.01
N LEU A 288 -4.99 21.91 -3.11
CA LEU A 288 -3.54 22.03 -3.06
C LEU A 288 -2.97 22.79 -4.29
N GLU A 289 -3.49 22.55 -5.49
CA GLU A 289 -3.11 23.27 -6.71
C GLU A 289 -3.42 24.77 -6.60
N ASN A 290 -4.57 25.14 -6.04
CA ASN A 290 -4.91 26.55 -5.81
C ASN A 290 -4.01 27.18 -4.75
N TYR A 291 -3.66 26.44 -3.71
CA TYR A 291 -2.72 26.90 -2.70
C TYR A 291 -1.32 27.11 -3.28
N SER A 292 -0.81 26.19 -4.09
CA SER A 292 0.52 26.22 -4.68
C SER A 292 0.77 27.43 -5.58
N LYS A 293 -0.28 28.00 -6.19
CA LYS A 293 -0.20 29.21 -7.04
C LYS A 293 0.15 30.48 -6.30
N LYS A 294 0.12 30.48 -4.94
CA LYS A 294 0.42 31.66 -4.12
C LYS A 294 1.92 31.99 -4.04
N GLY A 295 2.82 31.05 -4.40
CA GLY A 295 4.26 31.29 -4.42
C GLY A 295 5.09 30.00 -4.39
N GLU A 296 6.42 30.14 -4.51
CA GLU A 296 7.36 29.02 -4.55
C GLU A 296 7.34 28.17 -3.28
N GLU A 297 7.26 28.81 -2.10
CA GLU A 297 7.21 28.10 -0.83
C GLU A 297 5.89 27.31 -0.70
N GLN A 298 4.76 27.87 -1.13
CA GLN A 298 3.48 27.19 -1.13
C GLN A 298 3.47 26.00 -2.12
N LEU A 299 4.14 26.15 -3.26
CA LEU A 299 4.35 25.04 -4.20
C LEU A 299 5.18 23.94 -3.54
N ARG A 300 6.32 24.26 -2.88
CA ARG A 300 7.15 23.29 -2.16
C ARG A 300 6.33 22.52 -1.12
N GLN A 301 5.51 23.21 -0.32
CA GLN A 301 4.67 22.61 0.72
C GLN A 301 3.58 21.70 0.14
N ALA A 302 2.94 22.09 -0.96
CA ALA A 302 1.82 21.36 -1.57
C ALA A 302 2.26 20.17 -2.45
N ASN A 303 3.48 20.24 -3.00
CA ASN A 303 3.98 19.32 -4.03
C ASN A 303 3.88 17.83 -3.64
N PRO A 304 4.29 17.38 -2.43
CA PRO A 304 4.14 15.98 -2.04
C PRO A 304 2.69 15.49 -2.04
N GLY A 305 1.76 16.33 -1.57
CA GLY A 305 0.33 16.03 -1.58
C GLY A 305 -0.26 15.96 -2.99
N MET A 306 0.09 16.93 -3.85
CA MET A 306 -0.36 16.96 -5.25
C MET A 306 0.10 15.70 -6.01
N ARG A 307 1.37 15.32 -5.88
CA ARG A 307 1.91 14.09 -6.47
C ARG A 307 1.20 12.83 -5.96
N GLY A 308 0.95 12.75 -4.65
CA GLY A 308 0.21 11.64 -4.06
C GLY A 308 -1.20 11.50 -4.63
N PHE A 309 -1.91 12.61 -4.84
CA PHE A 309 -3.23 12.58 -5.49
C PHE A 309 -3.14 12.28 -6.99
N ALA A 310 -2.18 12.83 -7.73
CA ALA A 310 -1.98 12.53 -9.14
C ALA A 310 -1.74 11.03 -9.37
N ASN A 311 -0.81 10.42 -8.62
CA ASN A 311 -0.56 8.99 -8.64
C ASN A 311 -1.80 8.16 -8.29
N SER A 312 -2.56 8.57 -7.27
CA SER A 312 -3.76 7.85 -6.83
C SER A 312 -4.89 7.93 -7.86
N LEU A 313 -5.08 9.09 -8.49
CA LEU A 313 -6.08 9.31 -9.53
C LEU A 313 -5.76 8.48 -10.78
N LYS A 314 -4.52 8.52 -11.28
CA LYS A 314 -4.09 7.75 -12.46
C LYS A 314 -4.28 6.25 -12.26
N ARG A 315 -3.90 5.75 -11.06
CA ARG A 315 -4.16 4.35 -10.69
C ARG A 315 -5.66 4.03 -10.63
N LEU A 316 -6.47 4.90 -10.03
CA LEU A 316 -7.92 4.69 -9.92
C LEU A 316 -8.60 4.72 -11.29
N GLU A 317 -8.15 5.58 -12.20
CA GLU A 317 -8.62 5.63 -13.58
C GLU A 317 -8.36 4.32 -14.30
N GLY A 318 -7.13 3.80 -14.27
CA GLY A 318 -6.83 2.50 -14.88
C GLY A 318 -7.60 1.33 -14.23
N GLN A 319 -7.85 1.38 -12.93
CA GLN A 319 -8.73 0.42 -12.25
C GLN A 319 -10.18 0.52 -12.72
N GLN A 320 -10.68 1.74 -12.89
CA GLN A 320 -12.04 2.01 -13.37
C GLN A 320 -12.22 1.56 -14.84
N ASP A 321 -11.25 1.88 -15.70
CA ASP A 321 -11.25 1.44 -17.11
C ASP A 321 -11.29 -0.09 -17.19
N GLY A 322 -10.53 -0.76 -16.34
CA GLY A 322 -10.59 -2.20 -16.22
C GLY A 322 -12.00 -2.71 -15.88
N LEU A 323 -12.67 -2.13 -14.87
CA LEU A 323 -14.04 -2.51 -14.47
C LEU A 323 -15.08 -2.19 -15.54
N LEU A 324 -14.87 -1.12 -16.32
CA LEU A 324 -15.76 -0.74 -17.44
C LEU A 324 -15.53 -1.62 -18.67
N ASN A 325 -14.40 -2.32 -18.77
CA ASN A 325 -14.15 -3.24 -19.86
C ASN A 325 -15.10 -4.45 -19.77
N PRO A 326 -16.02 -4.63 -20.74
CA PRO A 326 -17.03 -5.68 -20.66
C PRO A 326 -16.45 -7.10 -20.67
N ARG A 327 -15.31 -7.32 -21.34
CA ARG A 327 -14.62 -8.63 -21.35
C ARG A 327 -14.11 -9.01 -19.97
N ASN A 328 -13.46 -8.06 -19.28
CA ASN A 328 -12.92 -8.28 -17.95
C ASN A 328 -14.04 -8.51 -16.92
N PHE A 329 -15.10 -7.69 -17.00
CA PHE A 329 -16.23 -7.84 -16.08
C PHE A 329 -16.99 -9.16 -16.31
N ALA A 330 -17.19 -9.57 -17.58
CA ALA A 330 -17.81 -10.84 -17.93
C ALA A 330 -16.99 -12.05 -17.40
N ARG A 331 -15.65 -11.95 -17.38
CA ARG A 331 -14.77 -12.97 -16.76
C ARG A 331 -15.12 -13.16 -15.29
N LYS A 332 -15.31 -12.08 -14.52
CA LYS A 332 -15.69 -12.14 -13.10
C LYS A 332 -17.08 -12.73 -12.88
N VAL A 333 -18.03 -12.38 -13.73
CA VAL A 333 -19.37 -12.97 -13.71
C VAL A 333 -19.30 -14.49 -13.96
N ALA A 334 -18.46 -14.92 -14.90
CA ALA A 334 -18.26 -16.33 -15.20
C ALA A 334 -17.56 -17.07 -14.05
N GLU A 335 -16.54 -16.49 -13.40
CA GLU A 335 -15.86 -17.05 -12.23
C GLU A 335 -16.82 -17.25 -11.04
N GLU A 336 -17.66 -16.24 -10.73
CA GLU A 336 -18.68 -16.38 -9.67
C GLU A 336 -19.72 -17.43 -10.03
N LYS A 337 -20.16 -17.46 -11.27
CA LYS A 337 -21.12 -18.45 -11.75
C LYS A 337 -20.57 -19.87 -11.65
N ASP A 338 -19.34 -20.11 -12.08
CA ASP A 338 -18.69 -21.43 -12.00
C ASP A 338 -18.60 -21.94 -10.56
N LEU A 339 -18.24 -21.08 -9.61
CA LEU A 339 -18.23 -21.44 -8.18
C LEU A 339 -19.63 -21.83 -7.71
N ARG A 340 -20.66 -21.03 -8.05
CA ARG A 340 -22.04 -21.27 -7.63
C ARG A 340 -22.64 -22.53 -8.28
N ASP A 341 -22.36 -22.78 -9.54
CA ASP A 341 -22.80 -24.00 -10.25
C ASP A 341 -22.19 -25.27 -9.62
N LYS A 342 -20.91 -25.22 -9.27
CA LYS A 342 -20.22 -26.32 -8.57
C LYS A 342 -20.73 -26.55 -7.15
N LEU A 343 -21.21 -25.49 -6.46
CA LEU A 343 -21.88 -25.62 -5.16
C LEU A 343 -23.26 -26.22 -5.32
N ALA A 344 -24.04 -25.76 -6.30
CA ALA A 344 -25.39 -26.28 -6.57
C ALA A 344 -25.40 -27.80 -6.86
N ALA A 345 -24.29 -28.32 -7.40
CA ALA A 345 -24.11 -29.76 -7.57
C ALA A 345 -23.88 -30.53 -6.24
N LYS A 346 -23.75 -29.81 -5.09
CA LYS A 346 -23.54 -30.36 -3.75
C LYS A 346 -24.57 -29.77 -2.77
N PRO A 347 -25.78 -30.36 -2.65
CA PRO A 347 -26.94 -29.75 -1.97
C PRO A 347 -26.68 -29.26 -0.55
N ASP A 348 -25.90 -29.97 0.25
CA ASP A 348 -25.58 -29.59 1.63
C ASP A 348 -24.70 -28.33 1.69
N LEU A 349 -23.73 -28.21 0.79
CA LEU A 349 -22.86 -27.04 0.68
C LEU A 349 -23.61 -25.85 0.09
N ASP A 350 -24.48 -26.08 -0.89
CA ASP A 350 -25.32 -25.05 -1.49
C ASP A 350 -26.24 -24.43 -0.44
N LYS A 351 -26.98 -25.27 0.31
CA LYS A 351 -27.83 -24.81 1.42
C LYS A 351 -27.06 -23.97 2.44
N GLN A 352 -25.83 -24.34 2.73
CA GLN A 352 -24.99 -23.66 3.73
C GLN A 352 -24.43 -22.34 3.23
N TYR A 353 -24.02 -22.24 1.96
CA TYR A 353 -23.21 -21.12 1.47
C TYR A 353 -23.91 -20.22 0.46
N ALA A 354 -24.84 -20.73 -0.37
CA ALA A 354 -25.48 -19.94 -1.43
C ALA A 354 -26.21 -18.67 -0.94
N PRO A 355 -26.80 -18.59 0.28
CA PRO A 355 -27.42 -17.38 0.76
C PRO A 355 -26.45 -16.19 0.95
N ALA A 356 -25.13 -16.46 1.08
CA ALA A 356 -24.13 -15.44 1.37
C ALA A 356 -24.03 -14.37 0.26
N TRP A 357 -24.12 -14.77 -1.01
CA TRP A 357 -24.08 -13.83 -2.13
C TRP A 357 -25.25 -12.86 -2.12
N LYS A 358 -26.47 -13.36 -1.82
CA LYS A 358 -27.64 -12.51 -1.71
C LYS A 358 -27.52 -11.53 -0.55
N ALA A 359 -27.06 -12.00 0.61
CA ALA A 359 -26.87 -11.14 1.79
C ALA A 359 -25.91 -9.97 1.52
N ILE A 360 -24.78 -10.22 0.84
CA ILE A 360 -23.84 -9.17 0.42
C ILE A 360 -24.51 -8.24 -0.59
N GLY A 361 -25.22 -8.75 -1.60
CA GLY A 361 -25.93 -7.93 -2.58
C GLY A 361 -26.96 -7.01 -1.94
N ASP A 362 -27.76 -7.52 -1.00
CA ASP A 362 -28.76 -6.73 -0.26
C ASP A 362 -28.12 -5.64 0.62
N ALA A 363 -26.96 -5.93 1.21
CA ALA A 363 -26.20 -4.94 1.98
C ALA A 363 -25.69 -3.81 1.07
N TYR A 364 -25.08 -4.15 -0.06
CA TYR A 364 -24.52 -3.17 -0.99
C TYR A 364 -25.60 -2.32 -1.69
N ALA A 365 -26.82 -2.83 -1.86
CA ALA A 365 -27.95 -2.08 -2.37
C ALA A 365 -28.36 -0.90 -1.47
N LYS A 366 -27.94 -0.86 -0.20
CA LYS A 366 -28.22 0.24 0.75
C LYS A 366 -27.22 1.39 0.61
N ILE A 367 -26.01 1.15 0.10
CA ILE A 367 -24.91 2.14 0.12
C ILE A 367 -25.23 3.38 -0.74
N PRO A 368 -25.85 3.29 -1.94
CA PRO A 368 -26.08 4.46 -2.79
C PRO A 368 -26.76 5.62 -2.07
N ALA A 369 -27.72 5.34 -1.19
CA ALA A 369 -28.44 6.36 -0.41
C ALA A 369 -27.55 7.05 0.64
N MET A 370 -26.47 6.43 1.06
CA MET A 370 -25.57 6.91 2.11
C MET A 370 -24.20 7.36 1.58
N ALA A 371 -23.88 7.07 0.31
CA ALA A 371 -22.55 7.19 -0.26
C ALA A 371 -21.93 8.60 -0.06
N ASN A 372 -22.67 9.65 -0.36
CA ASN A 372 -22.21 11.03 -0.17
C ASN A 372 -21.96 11.35 1.32
N ARG A 373 -22.86 10.95 2.22
CA ARG A 373 -22.68 11.16 3.66
C ARG A 373 -21.44 10.43 4.18
N LEU A 374 -21.25 9.16 3.80
CA LEU A 374 -20.08 8.38 4.18
C LEU A 374 -18.77 8.99 3.66
N ALA A 375 -18.78 9.62 2.48
CA ALA A 375 -17.60 10.22 1.88
C ALA A 375 -17.27 11.61 2.43
N PHE A 376 -18.26 12.46 2.65
CA PHE A 376 -18.07 13.88 2.94
C PHE A 376 -18.29 14.29 4.40
N SER A 377 -18.96 13.45 5.23
CA SER A 377 -19.18 13.78 6.65
C SER A 377 -17.93 13.48 7.50
N ASN A 378 -16.85 14.22 7.26
CA ASN A 378 -15.60 14.16 8.01
C ASN A 378 -14.82 15.49 7.88
N ILE A 379 -13.81 15.69 8.74
CA ILE A 379 -12.94 16.88 8.71
C ILE A 379 -11.48 16.52 8.37
N SER A 380 -11.22 15.35 7.83
CA SER A 380 -9.87 14.81 7.64
C SER A 380 -9.09 15.37 6.44
N ALA A 381 -9.57 16.46 5.81
CA ALA A 381 -8.83 17.16 4.75
C ALA A 381 -7.63 17.95 5.29
N SER A 382 -7.66 18.39 6.55
CA SER A 382 -6.59 19.06 7.28
C SER A 382 -5.94 18.09 8.28
N ARG A 383 -4.62 18.15 8.42
CA ARG A 383 -3.87 17.34 9.38
C ARG A 383 -4.22 17.69 10.82
N LEU A 384 -4.36 19.00 11.10
CA LEU A 384 -4.78 19.49 12.41
C LEU A 384 -6.17 18.98 12.78
N ALA A 385 -7.10 19.02 11.83
CA ALA A 385 -8.45 18.50 12.03
C ALA A 385 -8.44 16.97 12.22
N THR A 386 -7.56 16.25 11.52
CA THR A 386 -7.35 14.81 11.74
C THR A 386 -6.85 14.52 13.15
N PHE A 387 -5.87 15.28 13.66
CA PHE A 387 -5.41 15.14 15.04
C PHE A 387 -6.53 15.40 16.05
N ALA A 388 -7.30 16.48 15.86
CA ALA A 388 -8.43 16.79 16.74
C ALA A 388 -9.46 15.65 16.77
N GLN A 389 -9.85 15.14 15.60
CA GLN A 389 -10.79 14.03 15.49
C GLN A 389 -10.26 12.76 16.19
N GLN A 390 -8.98 12.44 15.99
CA GLN A 390 -8.33 11.30 16.62
C GLN A 390 -8.27 11.45 18.15
N ILE A 391 -7.93 12.63 18.67
CA ILE A 391 -7.88 12.92 20.11
C ILE A 391 -9.28 12.81 20.72
N VAL A 392 -10.29 13.37 20.07
CA VAL A 392 -11.69 13.28 20.56
C VAL A 392 -12.16 11.84 20.56
N THR A 393 -11.94 11.08 19.48
CA THR A 393 -12.32 9.67 19.42
C THR A 393 -11.54 8.83 20.45
N TYR A 394 -10.23 9.08 20.62
CA TYR A 394 -9.39 8.44 21.65
C TYR A 394 -10.00 8.63 23.05
N SER A 395 -10.39 9.86 23.38
CA SER A 395 -10.95 10.18 24.70
C SER A 395 -12.25 9.44 25.01
N ILE A 396 -12.98 8.99 23.99
CA ILE A 396 -14.22 8.22 24.12
C ILE A 396 -13.93 6.71 24.12
N GLU A 397 -12.97 6.25 23.33
CA GLU A 397 -12.71 4.82 23.14
C GLU A 397 -11.84 4.22 24.26
N VAL A 398 -10.76 4.90 24.65
CA VAL A 398 -9.77 4.34 25.58
C VAL A 398 -10.33 4.03 26.98
N PRO A 399 -11.32 4.77 27.53
CA PRO A 399 -11.96 4.38 28.78
C PRO A 399 -12.80 3.10 28.72
N LYS A 400 -13.17 2.63 27.51
CA LYS A 400 -13.94 1.39 27.34
C LYS A 400 -13.07 0.15 27.56
N PRO A 401 -13.67 -1.03 27.83
CA PRO A 401 -12.98 -2.31 27.78
C PRO A 401 -12.28 -2.50 26.42
N ASN A 402 -11.05 -3.04 26.43
CA ASN A 402 -10.19 -3.12 25.24
C ASN A 402 -10.84 -3.82 24.04
N ASP A 403 -11.62 -4.85 24.28
CA ASP A 403 -12.33 -5.64 23.25
C ASP A 403 -13.53 -4.92 22.61
N THR A 404 -14.08 -3.91 23.29
CA THR A 404 -15.21 -3.10 22.81
C THR A 404 -14.77 -1.81 22.12
N ARG A 405 -13.49 -1.47 22.16
CA ARG A 405 -12.92 -0.30 21.48
C ARG A 405 -12.89 -0.49 19.96
N TYR A 406 -12.91 0.60 19.25
CA TYR A 406 -12.53 0.56 17.85
C TYR A 406 -11.12 -0.04 17.69
N PRO A 407 -10.88 -0.86 16.65
CA PRO A 407 -9.62 -1.61 16.50
C PRO A 407 -8.36 -0.75 16.60
N GLU A 408 -8.39 0.48 16.09
CA GLU A 408 -7.27 1.42 16.12
C GLU A 408 -6.92 1.96 17.53
N PHE A 409 -7.83 1.83 18.50
CA PHE A 409 -7.64 2.27 19.90
C PHE A 409 -7.45 1.11 20.88
N ARG A 410 -7.19 -0.09 20.39
CA ARG A 410 -6.83 -1.23 21.26
C ARG A 410 -5.42 -1.08 21.80
N ASP A 411 -5.16 -1.66 22.97
CA ASP A 411 -3.89 -1.53 23.70
C ASP A 411 -2.66 -1.80 22.81
N THR A 412 -2.73 -2.81 21.94
CA THR A 412 -1.64 -3.19 21.02
C THR A 412 -1.34 -2.12 19.96
N ARG A 413 -2.25 -1.16 19.74
CA ARG A 413 -2.12 -0.08 18.74
C ARG A 413 -1.73 1.25 19.38
N LEU A 414 -1.99 1.46 20.66
CA LEU A 414 -1.83 2.76 21.32
C LEU A 414 -0.41 3.32 21.27
N ALA A 415 0.61 2.47 21.36
CA ALA A 415 2.00 2.94 21.30
C ALA A 415 2.33 3.61 19.95
N GLY A 416 1.88 3.01 18.82
CA GLY A 416 2.04 3.60 17.50
C GLY A 416 1.17 4.83 17.29
N PHE A 417 -0.06 4.81 17.78
CA PHE A 417 -0.99 5.92 17.74
C PHE A 417 -0.44 7.16 18.47
N ASN A 418 0.02 6.98 19.71
CA ASN A 418 0.60 8.05 20.53
C ASN A 418 1.88 8.61 19.90
N ALA A 419 2.74 7.76 19.32
CA ALA A 419 3.93 8.22 18.59
C ALA A 419 3.55 9.10 17.38
N SER A 420 2.52 8.73 16.62
CA SER A 420 2.02 9.53 15.49
C SER A 420 1.49 10.90 15.93
N LEU A 421 0.76 10.95 17.03
CA LEU A 421 0.27 12.23 17.60
C LEU A 421 1.38 13.11 18.19
N ALA A 422 2.45 12.50 18.70
CA ALA A 422 3.63 13.21 19.23
C ALA A 422 4.58 13.70 18.12
N SER A 423 4.29 13.42 16.85
CA SER A 423 5.16 13.79 15.72
C SER A 423 5.43 15.30 15.65
N PRO A 424 6.72 15.74 15.61
CA PRO A 424 7.10 17.13 15.40
C PRO A 424 7.14 17.52 13.92
N ALA A 425 6.66 16.68 13.01
CA ALA A 425 6.68 16.96 11.58
C ALA A 425 5.99 18.28 11.24
N PRO A 426 6.52 19.09 10.31
CA PRO A 426 6.01 20.40 9.97
C PRO A 426 4.51 20.43 9.67
N ILE A 427 3.84 21.47 10.13
CA ILE A 427 2.43 21.76 9.84
C ILE A 427 2.37 23.17 9.26
N TYR A 428 1.87 23.28 8.05
CA TYR A 428 1.81 24.55 7.30
C TYR A 428 0.41 25.15 7.43
N LEU A 429 0.23 26.08 8.37
CA LEU A 429 -1.09 26.61 8.74
C LEU A 429 -1.88 27.18 7.55
N ASP A 430 -1.21 27.85 6.60
CA ASP A 430 -1.88 28.40 5.41
C ASP A 430 -2.44 27.28 4.51
N MET A 431 -1.70 26.17 4.40
CA MET A 431 -2.15 24.98 3.64
C MET A 431 -3.28 24.25 4.36
N GLU A 432 -3.18 24.10 5.69
CA GLU A 432 -4.22 23.48 6.51
C GLU A 432 -5.56 24.25 6.40
N GLU A 433 -5.49 25.59 6.48
CA GLU A 433 -6.66 26.46 6.33
C GLU A 433 -7.28 26.33 4.93
N ALA A 434 -6.46 26.43 3.87
CA ALA A 434 -6.94 26.29 2.50
C ALA A 434 -7.60 24.92 2.24
N ALA A 435 -7.02 23.85 2.76
CA ALA A 435 -7.56 22.50 2.62
C ALA A 435 -8.89 22.32 3.38
N LEU A 436 -8.99 22.88 4.59
CA LEU A 436 -10.22 22.77 5.40
C LEU A 436 -11.35 23.63 4.82
N VAL A 437 -11.07 24.85 4.36
CA VAL A 437 -12.06 25.71 3.66
C VAL A 437 -12.67 24.97 2.48
N ALA A 438 -11.82 24.52 1.56
CA ALA A 438 -12.27 23.83 0.35
C ALA A 438 -13.11 22.58 0.68
N TRP A 439 -12.71 21.84 1.71
CA TRP A 439 -13.45 20.65 2.12
C TRP A 439 -14.83 20.97 2.69
N LEU A 440 -14.96 21.98 3.54
CA LEU A 440 -16.24 22.40 4.10
C LEU A 440 -17.18 22.94 3.02
N GLU A 441 -16.67 23.71 2.05
CA GLU A 441 -17.44 24.17 0.90
C GLU A 441 -17.96 23.02 0.05
N ASP A 442 -17.12 22.02 -0.23
CA ASP A 442 -17.48 20.83 -1.01
C ASP A 442 -18.49 19.95 -0.24
N ALA A 443 -18.37 19.85 1.09
CA ALA A 443 -19.33 19.16 1.93
C ALA A 443 -20.71 19.85 1.87
N ILE A 444 -20.79 21.17 1.99
CA ILE A 444 -22.03 21.94 1.84
C ILE A 444 -22.65 21.71 0.46
N LYS A 445 -21.85 21.83 -0.59
CA LYS A 445 -22.30 21.64 -1.97
C LYS A 445 -22.85 20.24 -2.23
N THR A 446 -22.26 19.22 -1.58
CA THR A 446 -22.61 17.80 -1.83
C THR A 446 -23.74 17.31 -0.94
N LEU A 447 -23.76 17.71 0.33
CA LEU A 447 -24.72 17.25 1.34
C LEU A 447 -25.91 18.19 1.51
N GLY A 448 -25.74 19.47 1.19
CA GLY A 448 -26.71 20.54 1.43
C GLY A 448 -26.58 21.17 2.82
N ALA A 449 -26.95 22.44 2.94
CA ALA A 449 -26.84 23.22 4.18
C ALA A 449 -27.62 22.63 5.37
N ASN A 450 -28.67 21.85 5.10
CA ASN A 450 -29.50 21.24 6.13
C ASN A 450 -28.99 19.89 6.66
N ASP A 451 -27.92 19.32 6.05
CA ASP A 451 -27.35 18.07 6.54
C ASP A 451 -26.84 18.21 7.98
N PRO A 452 -27.07 17.22 8.87
CA PRO A 452 -26.60 17.28 10.26
C PRO A 452 -25.11 17.54 10.41
N PHE A 453 -24.27 16.97 9.52
CA PHE A 453 -22.83 17.20 9.56
C PHE A 453 -22.48 18.65 9.21
N VAL A 454 -23.12 19.21 8.17
CA VAL A 454 -22.90 20.59 7.75
C VAL A 454 -23.33 21.57 8.86
N LYS A 455 -24.48 21.34 9.48
CA LYS A 455 -24.94 22.14 10.64
C LYS A 455 -23.99 22.05 11.82
N ALA A 456 -23.47 20.88 12.13
CA ALA A 456 -22.53 20.69 13.22
C ALA A 456 -21.14 21.29 12.93
N ALA A 457 -20.67 21.16 11.69
CA ALA A 457 -19.35 21.65 11.30
C ALA A 457 -19.32 23.16 11.08
N VAL A 458 -20.29 23.70 10.35
CA VAL A 458 -20.30 25.09 9.86
C VAL A 458 -21.38 25.92 10.55
N GLY A 459 -22.61 25.39 10.71
CA GLY A 459 -23.75 26.15 11.21
C GLY A 459 -24.13 27.27 10.26
N ASP A 460 -24.36 28.46 10.82
CA ASP A 460 -24.71 29.66 10.06
C ASP A 460 -23.47 30.49 9.69
N ALA A 461 -22.25 30.03 10.02
CA ALA A 461 -21.01 30.77 9.75
C ALA A 461 -20.50 30.47 8.31
N GLU A 462 -19.62 31.37 7.81
CA GLU A 462 -18.94 31.10 6.55
C GLU A 462 -17.85 30.01 6.72
N PRO A 463 -17.72 29.04 5.79
CA PRO A 463 -16.69 27.98 5.86
C PRO A 463 -15.28 28.52 6.07
N ALA A 464 -14.95 29.63 5.42
CA ALA A 464 -13.65 30.28 5.55
C ALA A 464 -13.39 30.78 6.98
N GLU A 465 -14.40 31.31 7.66
CA GLU A 465 -14.24 31.77 9.04
C GLU A 465 -14.10 30.60 10.02
N VAL A 466 -14.89 29.57 9.86
CA VAL A 466 -14.77 28.34 10.66
C VAL A 466 -13.39 27.74 10.52
N ALA A 467 -12.89 27.58 9.30
CA ALA A 467 -11.57 27.01 9.04
C ALA A 467 -10.44 27.90 9.56
N ARG A 468 -10.50 29.22 9.30
CA ARG A 468 -9.53 30.19 9.78
C ARG A 468 -9.42 30.14 11.31
N ARG A 469 -10.53 30.23 12.02
CA ARG A 469 -10.57 30.13 13.48
C ARG A 469 -10.02 28.83 13.99
N ALA A 470 -10.49 27.71 13.44
CA ALA A 470 -10.07 26.37 13.83
C ALA A 470 -8.56 26.16 13.64
N VAL A 471 -7.97 26.67 12.54
CA VAL A 471 -6.55 26.46 12.21
C VAL A 471 -5.63 27.47 12.88
N ARG A 472 -6.03 28.76 12.97
CA ARG A 472 -5.14 29.79 13.46
C ARG A 472 -5.11 29.90 14.99
N GLU A 473 -6.18 29.55 15.66
CA GLU A 473 -6.30 29.69 17.11
C GLU A 473 -6.06 28.36 17.85
N THR A 474 -5.93 27.21 17.12
CA THR A 474 -5.60 25.92 17.74
C THR A 474 -4.16 25.87 18.25
N LYS A 475 -3.94 25.12 19.31
CA LYS A 475 -2.61 24.76 19.84
C LYS A 475 -2.14 23.39 19.35
N LEU A 476 -2.93 22.69 18.53
CA LEU A 476 -2.60 21.32 18.09
C LEU A 476 -1.41 21.24 17.11
N ASN A 477 -0.90 22.37 16.61
CA ASN A 477 0.39 22.41 15.91
C ASN A 477 1.57 22.05 16.84
N ASP A 478 1.42 22.22 18.17
CA ASP A 478 2.41 21.83 19.18
C ASP A 478 2.18 20.36 19.62
N PRO A 479 3.19 19.46 19.47
CA PRO A 479 3.12 18.10 20.01
C PRO A 479 2.84 18.02 21.51
N ALA A 480 3.34 18.98 22.31
CA ALA A 480 3.10 19.04 23.74
C ALA A 480 1.62 19.27 24.08
N ALA A 481 0.94 20.14 23.30
CA ALA A 481 -0.49 20.39 23.46
C ALA A 481 -1.32 19.13 23.12
N ARG A 482 -0.95 18.39 22.07
CA ARG A 482 -1.59 17.12 21.70
C ARG A 482 -1.40 16.08 22.82
N LYS A 483 -0.17 15.97 23.34
CA LYS A 483 0.14 15.06 24.44
C LYS A 483 -0.66 15.41 25.71
N ALA A 484 -0.77 16.67 26.06
CA ALA A 484 -1.52 17.10 27.25
C ALA A 484 -3.01 16.68 27.16
N LEU A 485 -3.63 16.74 25.99
CA LEU A 485 -5.02 16.28 25.78
C LEU A 485 -5.14 14.75 25.90
N ILE A 486 -4.16 14.00 25.37
CA ILE A 486 -4.12 12.53 25.50
C ILE A 486 -3.96 12.12 26.97
N ASP A 487 -2.98 12.69 27.68
CA ASP A 487 -2.69 12.38 29.07
C ASP A 487 -3.86 12.74 30.01
N GLY A 488 -4.52 13.88 29.72
CA GLY A 488 -5.68 14.34 30.48
C GLY A 488 -7.00 13.64 30.13
N GLY A 489 -7.01 12.83 29.07
CA GLY A 489 -8.12 11.96 28.66
C GLY A 489 -9.44 12.69 28.45
N ALA A 490 -10.55 11.99 28.74
CA ALA A 490 -11.90 12.49 28.47
C ALA A 490 -12.21 13.83 29.15
N ALA A 491 -11.72 14.04 30.38
CA ALA A 491 -11.94 15.28 31.12
C ALA A 491 -11.27 16.49 30.47
N ALA A 492 -9.99 16.35 30.06
CA ALA A 492 -9.25 17.41 29.38
C ALA A 492 -9.84 17.74 28.02
N VAL A 493 -10.22 16.74 27.25
CA VAL A 493 -10.86 16.93 25.93
C VAL A 493 -12.23 17.60 26.08
N ALA A 494 -13.05 17.22 27.08
CA ALA A 494 -14.35 17.83 27.34
C ALA A 494 -14.23 19.28 27.78
N ALA A 495 -13.24 19.63 28.62
CA ALA A 495 -12.98 20.97 29.11
C ALA A 495 -12.24 21.86 28.08
N SER A 496 -11.71 21.31 27.01
CA SER A 496 -10.93 22.08 26.02
C SER A 496 -11.78 23.11 25.31
N THR A 497 -11.27 24.35 25.27
CA THR A 497 -11.83 25.47 24.50
C THR A 497 -11.10 25.69 23.17
N ASP A 498 -10.12 24.84 22.86
CA ASP A 498 -9.41 24.87 21.57
C ASP A 498 -10.42 24.77 20.41
N PRO A 499 -10.40 25.70 19.44
CA PRO A 499 -11.42 25.75 18.39
C PRO A 499 -11.45 24.51 17.50
N MET A 500 -10.27 23.90 17.23
CA MET A 500 -10.19 22.69 16.39
C MET A 500 -10.75 21.47 17.15
N VAL A 501 -10.42 21.34 18.44
CA VAL A 501 -10.98 20.30 19.32
C VAL A 501 -12.51 20.49 19.46
N THR A 502 -12.97 21.72 19.56
CA THR A 502 -14.39 22.05 19.64
C THR A 502 -15.12 21.67 18.34
N LEU A 503 -14.53 21.96 17.17
CA LEU A 503 -15.07 21.52 15.89
C LEU A 503 -15.16 19.99 15.84
N ALA A 504 -14.09 19.27 16.20
CA ALA A 504 -14.08 17.82 16.20
C ALA A 504 -15.14 17.23 17.14
N ARG A 505 -15.33 17.78 18.34
CA ARG A 505 -16.39 17.34 19.28
C ARG A 505 -17.78 17.53 18.73
N ARG A 506 -18.04 18.61 17.98
CA ARG A 506 -19.38 18.87 17.38
C ARG A 506 -19.75 17.83 16.31
N VAL A 507 -18.77 17.43 15.49
CA VAL A 507 -19.01 16.49 14.38
C VAL A 507 -18.88 15.01 14.78
N GLU A 508 -18.21 14.71 15.90
CA GLU A 508 -17.94 13.34 16.34
C GLU A 508 -19.20 12.45 16.47
N PRO A 509 -20.32 12.90 17.08
CA PRO A 509 -21.52 12.07 17.18
C PRO A 509 -22.07 11.63 15.83
N ILE A 510 -21.98 12.49 14.82
CA ILE A 510 -22.49 12.21 13.46
C ILE A 510 -21.56 11.23 12.75
N ILE A 511 -20.24 11.42 12.88
CA ILE A 511 -19.24 10.50 12.32
C ILE A 511 -19.40 9.12 12.95
N ARG A 512 -19.63 9.04 14.26
CA ARG A 512 -19.86 7.81 15.00
C ARG A 512 -21.15 7.11 14.57
N GLU A 513 -22.24 7.85 14.35
CA GLU A 513 -23.50 7.32 13.82
C GLU A 513 -23.30 6.68 12.45
N LEU A 514 -22.61 7.39 11.54
CA LEU A 514 -22.31 6.89 10.19
C LEU A 514 -21.42 5.65 10.21
N ARG A 515 -20.43 5.64 11.12
CA ARG A 515 -19.59 4.47 11.33
C ARG A 515 -20.42 3.27 11.83
N ALA A 516 -21.26 3.47 12.82
CA ALA A 516 -22.14 2.42 13.34
C ALA A 516 -23.11 1.90 12.27
N TRP A 517 -23.66 2.79 11.44
CA TRP A 517 -24.49 2.40 10.30
C TRP A 517 -23.69 1.52 9.32
N ASN A 518 -22.48 1.90 8.96
CA ASN A 518 -21.62 1.14 8.05
C ASN A 518 -21.23 -0.21 8.64
N GLU A 519 -20.85 -0.25 9.92
CA GLU A 519 -20.53 -1.49 10.61
C GLU A 519 -21.71 -2.46 10.62
N THR A 520 -22.92 -1.99 10.96
CA THR A 520 -24.11 -2.82 11.06
C THR A 520 -24.61 -3.30 9.71
N ASN A 521 -24.67 -2.41 8.72
CA ASN A 521 -25.32 -2.71 7.44
C ASN A 521 -24.38 -3.31 6.40
N ILE A 522 -23.06 -3.06 6.52
CA ILE A 522 -22.08 -3.44 5.51
C ILE A 522 -21.00 -4.35 6.10
N THR A 523 -20.13 -3.85 7.00
CA THR A 523 -18.91 -4.56 7.40
C THR A 523 -19.20 -5.89 8.10
N ASN A 524 -20.19 -5.95 9.01
CA ASN A 524 -20.57 -7.18 9.70
C ASN A 524 -21.15 -8.21 8.74
N VAL A 525 -22.00 -7.75 7.80
CA VAL A 525 -22.59 -8.61 6.75
C VAL A 525 -21.52 -9.14 5.82
N GLU A 526 -20.60 -8.28 5.36
CA GLU A 526 -19.46 -8.67 4.50
C GLU A 526 -18.59 -9.72 5.19
N THR A 527 -18.23 -9.49 6.44
CA THR A 527 -17.32 -10.41 7.15
C THR A 527 -17.98 -11.76 7.41
N ALA A 528 -19.24 -11.77 7.84
CA ALA A 528 -19.98 -13.01 8.10
C ALA A 528 -20.19 -13.83 6.82
N ASN A 529 -20.57 -13.18 5.73
CA ASN A 529 -20.90 -13.85 4.48
C ASN A 529 -19.68 -14.04 3.58
N GLY A 530 -18.67 -13.16 3.65
CA GLY A 530 -17.37 -13.35 3.03
C GLY A 530 -16.65 -14.59 3.56
N THR A 531 -16.73 -14.83 4.88
CA THR A 531 -16.25 -16.08 5.51
C THR A 531 -16.91 -17.32 4.89
N LYS A 532 -18.22 -17.30 4.69
CA LYS A 532 -18.96 -18.41 4.06
C LYS A 532 -18.54 -18.62 2.61
N ILE A 533 -18.37 -17.54 1.85
CA ILE A 533 -17.89 -17.61 0.45
C ILE A 533 -16.47 -18.17 0.38
N ALA A 534 -15.59 -17.78 1.30
CA ALA A 534 -14.26 -18.35 1.39
C ALA A 534 -14.27 -19.85 1.67
N GLN A 535 -15.09 -20.30 2.63
CA GLN A 535 -15.29 -21.72 2.94
C GLN A 535 -15.85 -22.47 1.73
N ALA A 536 -16.78 -21.88 1.00
CA ALA A 536 -17.31 -22.42 -0.25
C ALA A 536 -16.19 -22.63 -1.30
N ARG A 537 -15.33 -21.61 -1.48
CA ARG A 537 -14.17 -21.70 -2.38
C ARG A 537 -13.22 -22.83 -1.96
N PHE A 538 -12.90 -22.94 -0.67
CA PHE A 538 -12.06 -24.01 -0.16
C PHE A 538 -12.66 -25.42 -0.36
N ALA A 539 -13.97 -25.55 -0.19
CA ALA A 539 -14.67 -26.83 -0.42
C ALA A 539 -14.74 -27.24 -1.89
N VAL A 540 -14.69 -26.27 -2.82
CA VAL A 540 -14.74 -26.51 -4.27
C VAL A 540 -13.34 -26.65 -4.88
N TYR A 541 -12.42 -25.72 -4.55
CA TYR A 541 -11.13 -25.59 -5.23
C TYR A 541 -9.92 -25.92 -4.34
N GLY A 542 -10.12 -26.13 -3.02
CA GLY A 542 -9.01 -26.17 -2.07
C GLY A 542 -8.35 -24.81 -1.85
N LYS A 543 -7.17 -24.81 -1.22
CA LYS A 543 -6.37 -23.60 -0.98
C LYS A 543 -5.33 -23.37 -2.10
N THR A 544 -5.77 -23.39 -3.34
CA THR A 544 -4.91 -23.31 -4.53
C THR A 544 -4.73 -21.89 -5.05
N MET A 545 -5.36 -20.92 -4.41
CA MET A 545 -5.27 -19.50 -4.77
C MET A 545 -4.74 -18.67 -3.60
N PRO A 546 -3.99 -17.57 -3.85
CA PRO A 546 -3.58 -16.66 -2.81
C PRO A 546 -4.76 -15.85 -2.27
N PRO A 547 -4.71 -15.38 -1.01
CA PRO A 547 -5.68 -14.41 -0.50
C PRO A 547 -5.43 -13.04 -1.11
N ASP A 548 -6.47 -12.20 -1.16
CA ASP A 548 -6.30 -10.80 -1.51
C ASP A 548 -5.20 -10.14 -0.67
N ALA A 549 -4.43 -9.26 -1.29
CA ALA A 549 -3.44 -8.44 -0.61
C ALA A 549 -4.12 -7.51 0.40
N ASN A 550 -3.48 -7.31 1.55
CA ASN A 550 -4.00 -6.52 2.67
C ASN A 550 -2.90 -5.85 3.49
N SER A 551 -1.82 -5.44 2.82
CA SER A 551 -0.64 -4.81 3.43
C SER A 551 0.13 -5.71 4.41
N THR A 552 0.02 -7.03 4.25
CA THR A 552 0.86 -8.03 4.93
C THR A 552 1.97 -8.53 4.01
N LEU A 553 3.01 -9.12 4.60
CA LEU A 553 4.16 -9.62 3.83
C LEU A 553 3.74 -10.75 2.88
N ARG A 554 4.18 -10.65 1.63
CA ARG A 554 3.92 -11.59 0.55
C ARG A 554 5.19 -11.90 -0.22
N ILE A 555 5.12 -12.97 -1.01
CA ILE A 555 6.11 -13.33 -2.00
C ILE A 555 5.42 -13.54 -3.35
N GLU A 556 5.88 -12.81 -4.35
CA GLU A 556 5.44 -12.87 -5.73
C GLU A 556 6.59 -13.42 -6.59
N TYR A 557 6.31 -13.85 -7.81
CA TYR A 557 7.31 -14.38 -8.71
C TYR A 557 6.99 -14.09 -10.18
N GLY A 558 8.00 -14.21 -11.04
CA GLY A 558 7.87 -13.97 -12.45
C GLY A 558 9.19 -14.08 -13.18
N LYS A 559 9.26 -13.52 -14.39
CA LYS A 559 10.45 -13.45 -15.23
C LYS A 559 10.78 -12.02 -15.60
N VAL A 560 12.06 -11.75 -15.73
CA VAL A 560 12.56 -10.53 -16.36
C VAL A 560 12.38 -10.67 -17.86
N LEU A 561 11.51 -9.85 -18.46
CA LEU A 561 11.28 -9.85 -19.91
C LEU A 561 10.57 -8.59 -20.38
N GLY A 562 10.90 -8.16 -21.60
CA GLY A 562 10.18 -7.13 -22.31
C GLY A 562 8.76 -7.57 -22.70
N TYR A 563 8.10 -6.78 -23.53
CA TYR A 563 6.76 -7.08 -24.04
C TYR A 563 6.52 -6.37 -25.37
N ASP A 564 5.55 -6.89 -26.11
CA ASP A 564 5.09 -6.24 -27.32
C ASP A 564 3.98 -5.23 -26.98
N GLU A 565 4.10 -4.02 -27.48
CA GLU A 565 3.07 -2.98 -27.42
C GLU A 565 2.74 -2.55 -28.85
N ASP A 566 1.54 -2.92 -29.30
CA ASP A 566 1.10 -2.80 -30.68
C ASP A 566 2.11 -3.46 -31.66
N THR A 567 2.87 -2.64 -32.36
CA THR A 567 3.89 -3.10 -33.35
C THR A 567 5.33 -2.90 -32.86
N THR A 568 5.52 -2.52 -31.59
CA THR A 568 6.82 -2.16 -31.03
C THR A 568 7.23 -3.16 -29.96
N LEU A 569 8.44 -3.69 -30.08
CA LEU A 569 9.06 -4.49 -29.02
C LEU A 569 9.63 -3.54 -27.95
N ILE A 570 9.09 -3.62 -26.74
CA ILE A 570 9.58 -2.89 -25.57
C ILE A 570 10.64 -3.74 -24.88
N PRO A 571 11.90 -3.23 -24.73
CA PRO A 571 13.01 -3.97 -24.16
C PRO A 571 12.80 -4.21 -22.65
N TYR A 572 13.41 -5.29 -22.10
CA TYR A 572 13.31 -5.58 -20.68
C TYR A 572 14.05 -4.58 -19.79
N LYS A 573 15.01 -3.80 -20.33
CA LYS A 573 15.79 -2.82 -19.57
C LYS A 573 15.97 -1.50 -20.32
N THR A 574 16.15 -0.44 -19.56
CA THR A 574 16.69 0.85 -19.98
C THR A 574 18.13 1.00 -19.48
N THR A 575 18.85 2.01 -19.95
CA THR A 575 20.22 2.31 -19.56
C THR A 575 20.39 3.81 -19.29
N TYR A 576 21.54 4.21 -18.78
CA TYR A 576 21.88 5.62 -18.64
C TYR A 576 21.95 6.36 -20.01
N TYR A 577 22.22 5.67 -21.13
CA TYR A 577 22.06 6.26 -22.45
C TYR A 577 20.66 6.83 -22.64
N GLY A 578 19.63 6.06 -22.34
CA GLY A 578 18.25 6.49 -22.46
C GLY A 578 17.89 7.68 -21.56
N LEU A 579 18.44 7.73 -20.34
CA LEU A 579 18.27 8.87 -19.43
C LEU A 579 18.76 10.17 -20.07
N TYR A 580 20.01 10.17 -20.57
CA TYR A 580 20.59 11.36 -21.19
C TYR A 580 20.00 11.69 -22.56
N ASP A 581 19.59 10.69 -23.36
CA ASP A 581 18.90 10.90 -24.62
C ASP A 581 17.55 11.61 -24.38
N ARG A 582 16.79 11.14 -23.37
CA ARG A 582 15.50 11.74 -23.03
C ARG A 582 15.67 13.17 -22.48
N TRP A 583 16.66 13.41 -21.63
CA TRP A 583 17.02 14.75 -21.17
C TRP A 583 17.32 15.69 -22.32
N LEU A 584 18.15 15.28 -23.31
CA LEU A 584 18.50 16.07 -24.47
C LEU A 584 17.30 16.29 -25.39
N SER A 585 16.47 15.27 -25.63
CA SER A 585 15.29 15.34 -26.49
C SER A 585 14.26 16.37 -26.01
N PHE A 586 14.20 16.62 -24.71
CA PHE A 586 13.36 17.64 -24.09
C PHE A 586 14.09 18.94 -23.76
N ASN A 587 15.30 19.13 -24.32
CA ASN A 587 16.14 20.32 -24.10
C ASN A 587 16.43 20.59 -22.60
N GLY A 588 16.51 19.57 -21.77
CA GLY A 588 16.74 19.68 -20.33
C GLY A 588 15.67 20.43 -19.56
N LYS A 589 14.44 20.51 -20.08
CA LYS A 589 13.31 21.20 -19.42
C LYS A 589 12.48 20.23 -18.58
N SER A 590 11.96 20.75 -17.49
CA SER A 590 11.01 20.01 -16.63
C SER A 590 9.84 19.44 -17.47
N PRO A 591 9.40 18.21 -17.20
CA PRO A 591 9.82 17.30 -16.12
C PRO A 591 11.05 16.43 -16.46
N PHE A 592 11.74 16.66 -17.57
CA PHE A 592 12.91 15.90 -18.04
C PHE A 592 14.24 16.65 -17.84
N ASP A 593 14.28 17.56 -16.89
CA ASP A 593 15.53 18.18 -16.42
C ASP A 593 16.27 17.21 -15.49
N LEU A 594 17.61 17.24 -15.53
CA LEU A 594 18.46 16.45 -14.64
C LEU A 594 19.12 17.35 -13.59
N PRO A 595 19.30 16.84 -12.36
CA PRO A 595 20.06 17.56 -11.35
C PRO A 595 21.53 17.71 -11.78
N SER A 596 22.18 18.74 -11.25
CA SER A 596 23.57 19.06 -11.59
C SER A 596 24.54 17.93 -11.28
N SER A 597 24.26 17.09 -10.30
CA SER A 597 25.03 15.90 -9.97
C SER A 597 25.15 14.93 -11.16
N LEU A 598 24.05 14.65 -11.85
CA LEU A 598 24.04 13.81 -13.04
C LEU A 598 24.63 14.52 -14.26
N VAL A 599 24.27 15.79 -14.48
CA VAL A 599 24.77 16.55 -15.65
C VAL A 599 26.30 16.68 -15.63
N SER A 600 26.88 17.06 -14.48
CA SER A 600 28.33 17.29 -14.34
C SER A 600 29.18 16.01 -14.29
N ARG A 601 28.54 14.87 -14.05
CA ARG A 601 29.21 13.57 -13.91
C ARG A 601 29.00 12.62 -15.10
N LYS A 602 28.32 13.07 -16.16
CA LYS A 602 27.98 12.26 -17.33
C LYS A 602 29.18 11.46 -17.87
N ASP A 603 30.34 12.11 -17.99
CA ASP A 603 31.54 11.50 -18.55
C ASP A 603 32.22 10.45 -17.64
N LYS A 604 31.78 10.35 -16.37
CA LYS A 604 32.24 9.34 -15.42
C LYS A 604 31.41 8.07 -15.41
N ILE A 605 30.18 8.14 -15.92
CA ILE A 605 29.19 7.08 -15.89
C ILE A 605 29.38 6.17 -17.10
N ASP A 606 29.36 4.86 -16.87
CA ASP A 606 29.18 3.92 -17.97
C ASP A 606 27.70 3.97 -18.42
N LEU A 607 27.47 4.69 -19.53
CA LEU A 607 26.13 4.92 -20.06
C LEU A 607 25.42 3.63 -20.50
N SER A 608 26.13 2.52 -20.72
CA SER A 608 25.56 1.22 -21.05
C SER A 608 25.02 0.47 -19.83
N THR A 609 25.31 0.93 -18.61
CA THR A 609 24.84 0.32 -17.36
C THR A 609 23.30 0.33 -17.33
N PRO A 610 22.65 -0.83 -17.05
CA PRO A 610 21.21 -0.90 -16.88
C PRO A 610 20.69 0.04 -15.78
N LEU A 611 19.58 0.73 -16.04
CA LEU A 611 19.00 1.69 -15.10
C LEU A 611 17.67 1.20 -14.52
N ASN A 612 16.68 0.94 -15.36
CA ASN A 612 15.42 0.30 -14.96
C ASN A 612 15.19 -0.99 -15.77
N PHE A 613 14.34 -1.86 -15.25
CA PHE A 613 13.99 -3.11 -15.91
C PHE A 613 12.53 -3.50 -15.62
N VAL A 614 11.96 -4.38 -16.45
CA VAL A 614 10.59 -4.87 -16.30
C VAL A 614 10.53 -6.38 -16.17
N TYR A 615 9.47 -6.84 -15.49
CA TYR A 615 9.25 -8.25 -15.20
C TYR A 615 7.77 -8.56 -14.95
N SER A 616 7.39 -9.84 -15.05
CA SER A 616 5.99 -10.28 -15.04
C SER A 616 5.39 -10.52 -13.66
N ALA A 617 6.13 -10.36 -12.55
CA ALA A 617 5.62 -10.62 -11.20
C ALA A 617 4.35 -9.81 -10.87
N ASP A 618 3.45 -10.44 -10.14
CA ASP A 618 2.15 -9.89 -9.77
C ASP A 618 2.27 -8.90 -8.60
N THR A 619 2.71 -7.68 -8.87
CA THR A 619 2.87 -6.61 -7.88
C THR A 619 1.75 -5.58 -7.93
N ILE A 620 1.50 -4.88 -6.84
CA ILE A 620 0.55 -3.76 -6.74
C ILE A 620 1.12 -2.66 -5.84
N GLY A 621 0.46 -1.50 -5.77
CA GLY A 621 0.83 -0.43 -4.83
C GLY A 621 1.03 -0.95 -3.41
N GLY A 622 2.16 -0.56 -2.77
CA GLY A 622 2.67 -1.14 -1.53
C GLY A 622 3.89 -2.06 -1.73
N ASN A 623 4.05 -2.65 -2.93
CA ASN A 623 5.31 -3.31 -3.33
C ASN A 623 6.45 -2.33 -3.61
N SER A 624 6.21 -1.04 -3.64
CA SER A 624 7.28 -0.03 -3.73
C SER A 624 8.34 -0.26 -2.66
N GLY A 625 9.62 -0.37 -3.09
CA GLY A 625 10.77 -0.71 -2.25
C GLY A 625 10.98 -2.21 -2.02
N SER A 626 10.11 -3.07 -2.56
CA SER A 626 10.32 -4.52 -2.47
C SER A 626 11.63 -4.93 -3.12
N PRO A 627 12.48 -5.73 -2.44
CA PRO A 627 13.59 -6.38 -3.09
C PRO A 627 13.10 -7.32 -4.19
N VAL A 628 13.63 -7.14 -5.40
CA VAL A 628 13.53 -8.08 -6.50
C VAL A 628 14.77 -8.96 -6.41
N ILE A 629 14.59 -10.27 -6.20
CA ILE A 629 15.66 -11.20 -5.89
C ILE A 629 15.74 -12.34 -6.90
N ASN A 630 16.95 -12.82 -7.15
CA ASN A 630 17.20 -14.00 -7.95
C ASN A 630 17.08 -15.30 -7.12
N ARG A 631 17.31 -16.46 -7.73
CA ARG A 631 17.25 -17.78 -7.06
C ARG A 631 18.22 -17.91 -5.89
N ALA A 632 19.36 -17.22 -5.94
CA ALA A 632 20.34 -17.21 -4.86
C ALA A 632 19.92 -16.34 -3.66
N GLY A 633 18.83 -15.57 -3.79
CA GLY A 633 18.39 -14.61 -2.79
C GLY A 633 19.20 -13.32 -2.81
N GLU A 634 19.81 -12.97 -3.94
CA GLU A 634 20.51 -11.72 -4.14
C GLU A 634 19.59 -10.67 -4.75
N ILE A 635 19.66 -9.42 -4.28
CA ILE A 635 18.90 -8.31 -4.89
C ILE A 635 19.45 -8.02 -6.28
N VAL A 636 18.60 -8.13 -7.29
CA VAL A 636 18.84 -7.73 -8.67
C VAL A 636 18.20 -6.38 -9.00
N GLY A 637 17.35 -5.86 -8.12
CA GLY A 637 16.74 -4.54 -8.21
C GLY A 637 15.75 -4.27 -7.09
N LEU A 638 15.13 -3.07 -7.13
CA LEU A 638 14.06 -2.62 -6.23
C LEU A 638 12.81 -2.32 -7.05
N ASN A 639 11.70 -2.95 -6.71
CA ASN A 639 10.39 -2.64 -7.33
C ASN A 639 10.00 -1.20 -7.00
N PHE A 640 9.55 -0.42 -7.99
CA PHE A 640 9.08 0.94 -7.71
C PHE A 640 7.77 1.30 -8.40
N ASP A 641 7.47 0.69 -9.57
CA ASP A 641 6.30 1.05 -10.38
C ASP A 641 5.77 -0.15 -11.16
N SER A 642 4.84 0.11 -12.06
CA SER A 642 4.30 -0.81 -13.07
C SER A 642 3.96 -0.04 -14.34
N ASN A 643 3.71 -0.75 -15.45
CA ASN A 643 3.18 -0.12 -16.65
C ASN A 643 1.64 0.04 -16.59
N ASN A 644 1.08 0.83 -17.51
CA ASN A 644 -0.35 1.10 -17.57
C ASN A 644 -1.20 -0.15 -17.74
N GLN A 645 -0.72 -1.15 -18.48
CA GLN A 645 -1.40 -2.42 -18.72
C GLN A 645 -1.68 -3.17 -17.41
N LYS A 646 -0.89 -2.91 -16.36
CA LYS A 646 -1.03 -3.55 -15.04
C LYS A 646 -2.07 -2.89 -14.12
N LEU A 647 -2.52 -1.68 -14.37
CA LEU A 647 -3.30 -0.88 -13.41
C LEU A 647 -4.61 -1.53 -12.94
N SER A 648 -5.24 -2.35 -13.76
CA SER A 648 -6.47 -3.05 -13.41
C SER A 648 -6.25 -4.36 -12.61
N ASN A 649 -5.01 -4.75 -12.31
CA ASN A 649 -4.67 -5.99 -11.59
C ASN A 649 -5.19 -6.05 -10.14
N ARG A 650 -5.77 -4.97 -9.63
CA ARG A 650 -6.49 -4.95 -8.37
C ARG A 650 -7.65 -5.95 -8.33
N TYR A 651 -8.37 -6.10 -9.44
CA TYR A 651 -9.63 -6.86 -9.51
C TYR A 651 -9.47 -8.24 -10.14
N TRP A 652 -8.42 -8.45 -10.95
CA TRP A 652 -8.07 -9.71 -11.59
C TRP A 652 -6.58 -9.74 -11.93
N TYR A 653 -6.07 -10.92 -12.10
CA TYR A 653 -4.72 -11.07 -12.63
C TYR A 653 -4.70 -10.77 -14.14
N ILE A 654 -3.68 -10.04 -14.58
CA ILE A 654 -3.43 -9.73 -15.99
C ILE A 654 -2.24 -10.59 -16.42
N GLU A 655 -2.46 -11.42 -17.43
CA GLU A 655 -1.45 -12.37 -17.88
C GLU A 655 -0.23 -11.68 -18.51
N GLU A 656 0.89 -12.41 -18.51
CA GLU A 656 2.18 -11.95 -19.07
C GLU A 656 2.07 -11.53 -20.54
N ASN A 657 1.27 -12.28 -21.33
CA ASN A 657 1.01 -12.01 -22.74
C ASN A 657 0.13 -10.78 -23.01
N GLU A 658 -0.51 -10.22 -22.01
CA GLU A 658 -1.25 -8.97 -22.07
C GLU A 658 -0.35 -7.72 -21.83
N GLY A 659 0.98 -7.89 -21.82
CA GLY A 659 1.94 -6.81 -21.65
C GLY A 659 2.05 -6.24 -20.23
N SER A 660 1.41 -6.85 -19.24
CA SER A 660 1.46 -6.41 -17.83
C SER A 660 2.86 -6.60 -17.26
N ARG A 661 3.50 -5.51 -16.80
CA ARG A 661 4.85 -5.52 -16.22
C ARG A 661 4.94 -4.70 -14.95
N ALA A 662 5.69 -5.23 -13.98
CA ALA A 662 6.25 -4.45 -12.89
C ALA A 662 7.55 -3.78 -13.33
N VAL A 663 7.92 -2.66 -12.74
CA VAL A 663 9.11 -1.88 -13.05
C VAL A 663 10.01 -1.81 -11.82
N GLY A 664 11.30 -2.10 -12.00
CA GLY A 664 12.32 -2.05 -10.95
C GLY A 664 13.49 -1.14 -11.30
N VAL A 665 14.11 -0.54 -10.27
CA VAL A 665 15.43 0.08 -10.40
C VAL A 665 16.46 -1.02 -10.36
N HIS A 666 17.35 -1.06 -11.37
CA HIS A 666 18.34 -2.13 -11.52
C HIS A 666 19.48 -2.00 -10.51
N SER A 667 19.89 -3.10 -9.88
CA SER A 667 20.94 -3.06 -8.83
C SER A 667 22.28 -2.54 -9.32
N ALA A 668 22.66 -2.86 -10.57
CA ALA A 668 23.87 -2.32 -11.18
C ALA A 668 23.77 -0.80 -11.40
N GLY A 669 22.61 -0.29 -11.81
CA GLY A 669 22.36 1.15 -11.98
C GLY A 669 22.47 1.91 -10.66
N ILE A 670 21.99 1.32 -9.57
CA ILE A 670 22.15 1.90 -8.22
C ILE A 670 23.64 1.96 -7.83
N LEU A 671 24.41 0.89 -8.03
CA LEU A 671 25.85 0.87 -7.73
C LEU A 671 26.61 1.90 -8.56
N GLU A 672 26.29 2.03 -9.85
CA GLU A 672 26.90 3.03 -10.74
C GLU A 672 26.61 4.46 -10.22
N ALA A 673 25.36 4.75 -9.85
CA ALA A 673 24.98 6.04 -9.27
C ALA A 673 25.75 6.31 -7.97
N LEU A 674 25.81 5.35 -7.05
CA LEU A 674 26.51 5.51 -5.77
C LEU A 674 27.98 5.86 -5.96
N ARG A 675 28.68 5.17 -6.88
CA ARG A 675 30.11 5.35 -7.10
C ARG A 675 30.46 6.56 -7.97
N LYS A 676 29.69 6.77 -9.05
CA LYS A 676 30.06 7.74 -10.10
C LYS A 676 29.36 9.09 -9.97
N VAL A 677 28.15 9.09 -9.38
CA VAL A 677 27.36 10.32 -9.21
C VAL A 677 27.49 10.89 -7.81
N TYR A 678 27.39 10.04 -6.77
CA TYR A 678 27.25 10.51 -5.38
C TYR A 678 28.50 10.38 -4.52
N ASP A 679 29.61 9.84 -5.04
CA ASP A 679 30.85 9.56 -4.28
C ASP A 679 30.54 8.82 -2.95
N ALA A 680 29.67 7.80 -3.04
CA ALA A 680 29.16 7.01 -1.91
C ALA A 680 29.83 5.62 -1.84
N ASP A 681 31.16 5.56 -2.04
CA ASP A 681 31.93 4.30 -2.07
C ASP A 681 31.81 3.51 -0.76
N ARG A 682 31.72 4.18 0.39
CA ARG A 682 31.49 3.53 1.69
C ARG A 682 30.22 2.68 1.64
N LEU A 683 29.13 3.25 1.13
CA LEU A 683 27.85 2.58 1.04
C LEU A 683 27.88 1.47 -0.01
N ALA A 684 28.46 1.72 -1.18
CA ALA A 684 28.63 0.72 -2.23
C ALA A 684 29.46 -0.48 -1.75
N ASN A 685 30.52 -0.26 -0.95
CA ASN A 685 31.33 -1.31 -0.35
C ASN A 685 30.55 -2.10 0.71
N GLU A 686 29.76 -1.44 1.56
CA GLU A 686 28.89 -2.12 2.55
C GLU A 686 27.87 -3.04 1.86
N LEU A 687 27.26 -2.62 0.74
CA LEU A 687 26.35 -3.44 -0.05
C LEU A 687 27.01 -4.72 -0.59
N LEU A 688 28.30 -4.62 -0.94
CA LEU A 688 29.06 -5.74 -1.50
C LEU A 688 29.80 -6.57 -0.45
N GLY A 689 29.67 -6.21 0.84
CA GLY A 689 30.34 -6.88 1.95
C GLY A 689 31.88 -6.70 1.92
N LYS A 690 32.37 -5.54 1.43
CA LYS A 690 33.78 -5.17 1.31
C LYS A 690 34.21 -4.17 2.37
#